data_c6a4ee5cec3944988666899d315d78c4
#
_entry.id   c6a4ee5cec3944988666899d315d78c4
#
_cell.length_a   1.000
_cell.length_b   1.000
_cell.length_c   1.000
_cell.angle_alpha   90.00
_cell.angle_beta   90.00
_cell.angle_gamma   90.00
#
_symmetry.space_group_name_H-M   'P 1'
#
loop_
_entity.id
_entity.type
_entity.pdbx_description
1 polymer ?
#
loop_
_entity_poly.entity_id
_entity_poly.type
_entity_poly.pdbx_seq_one_letter_code
_entity_poly.pdbx_strand_id
1 'polypeptide(L)'
;MVWALAACTSIDREKFDFVEFGVSETEIEFPAKAEYKDGKPVTELQKVIDIYSNQDCVLGYADSEVDWMRIRDLDSWQICRQIAFNGDCSFRIECDQNGDYARMVKLVVKADSRTDTIFVKQNGKRVPELSLVRSSELLDGDKDSKFSVAYTTNVSEWKDIFCKVSYTGDATDWITSATVEEGSVSIACAKNPTDDLRTASVKVCYTDGFGTEYGQTLYIVQKTKDNGIGKSMSFAEVRALGRSGENVSIDETVIIEGYIVSNRESGNVGDNEKISTTISDNTAYLRKAYIESLDGQYGFLLRMETADDNIFGHYDKVSLLLKGAEILREDNPERYELSGLTVSNVLVREAGSANAVPSKEKHISELTDADIYTYVTLKDCEFPVRKGALTPLNDAYTLSHGKGNISKYPRLVRDSEGSSIYTYTSTTCPYRRDGVKLPYGSGTLKGVIVHELFPNYVYGDNDDEDLYGNIGRYQIRHQSYSDIGFDKEVSFSNILVEFRYAAGFKTVDGVSYFPATEGDPTAKFYHTSGGDITKCPSTFNYIGWTGTSSGVAPFKDHVGFDSSLAEPLGYSFADGYVFDYSKTNDDGRGKVGSTNKCTYNGASTTLLDGWMNKTWWASEDSEPESWIIEFSTNGISAEHLSMQFTSYGAETSSTGKSPYNWTAWWSESGDLKDASAWTKIADYVVPDGVVSAAQQDWQLPAFKQYDFPLPAEMLGKDRVYIRLQPSDRYTNTSYFGEGLAPAGAKSANGMDYFAVRYN
;
A
#
# COMPACT_ATOMS: atom_id res chain seq x y z
N MET A 1 -46.73 29.56 -71.42
CA MET A 1 -45.98 30.30 -72.43
C MET A 1 -44.67 30.70 -71.75
N VAL A 2 -43.68 29.87 -71.92
CA VAL A 2 -42.51 30.13 -72.75
C VAL A 2 -41.48 31.02 -72.03
N TRP A 3 -40.42 30.50 -71.75
CA TRP A 3 -39.01 30.32 -72.01
C TRP A 3 -38.15 31.00 -70.97
N ALA A 4 -37.37 30.26 -70.29
CA ALA A 4 -36.10 30.72 -69.79
C ALA A 4 -35.04 29.70 -70.17
N LEU A 5 -34.15 30.11 -70.98
CA LEU A 5 -33.01 29.39 -71.49
C LEU A 5 -31.93 29.28 -70.42
N ALA A 6 -31.37 28.11 -70.37
CA ALA A 6 -30.15 27.82 -69.70
C ALA A 6 -28.98 28.66 -70.21
N ALA A 7 -28.26 29.29 -69.32
CA ALA A 7 -26.87 29.64 -69.53
C ALA A 7 -26.05 28.59 -68.72
N CYS A 8 -25.56 27.59 -69.46
CA CYS A 8 -24.44 26.80 -68.98
C CYS A 8 -23.19 27.70 -68.94
N THR A 9 -22.89 28.23 -67.78
CA THR A 9 -21.55 28.59 -67.54
C THR A 9 -20.83 27.29 -67.10
N SER A 10 -19.92 26.84 -67.94
CA SER A 10 -18.93 25.89 -67.57
C SER A 10 -18.19 26.45 -66.33
N ILE A 11 -18.56 25.98 -65.16
CA ILE A 11 -17.69 26.11 -64.02
C ILE A 11 -16.50 25.23 -64.38
N ASP A 12 -15.39 25.84 -64.75
CA ASP A 12 -14.09 25.23 -64.68
C ASP A 12 -13.95 24.79 -63.20
N ARG A 13 -14.20 23.53 -62.96
CA ARG A 13 -13.71 22.93 -61.73
C ARG A 13 -12.19 23.01 -61.81
N GLU A 14 -11.61 24.05 -61.20
CA GLU A 14 -10.25 23.96 -60.77
C GLU A 14 -10.13 22.58 -60.14
N LYS A 15 -9.32 21.72 -60.72
CA LYS A 15 -8.86 20.50 -60.10
C LYS A 15 -8.10 20.99 -58.89
N PHE A 16 -8.71 20.95 -57.73
CA PHE A 16 -7.95 20.95 -56.49
C PHE A 16 -7.15 19.66 -56.54
N ASP A 17 -5.86 19.75 -56.82
CA ASP A 17 -4.90 18.68 -56.67
C ASP A 17 -4.84 18.42 -55.15
N PHE A 18 -5.64 17.49 -54.71
CA PHE A 18 -5.67 17.08 -53.32
C PHE A 18 -4.33 16.35 -53.07
N VAL A 19 -3.46 16.99 -52.29
CA VAL A 19 -2.19 16.39 -51.88
C VAL A 19 -2.49 15.34 -50.79
N GLU A 20 -2.41 14.09 -51.16
CA GLU A 20 -2.49 12.98 -50.26
C GLU A 20 -1.06 12.64 -49.78
N PHE A 21 -0.84 12.66 -48.46
CA PHE A 21 0.44 12.31 -47.87
C PHE A 21 0.25 11.91 -46.42
N GLY A 22 0.70 10.72 -46.03
CA GLY A 22 0.62 10.20 -44.70
C GLY A 22 1.49 8.96 -44.50
N VAL A 23 1.88 8.72 -43.25
CA VAL A 23 2.60 7.53 -42.82
C VAL A 23 1.72 6.75 -41.85
N SER A 24 1.68 5.44 -41.98
CA SER A 24 0.82 4.59 -41.14
C SER A 24 1.19 4.71 -39.66
N GLU A 25 2.47 4.85 -39.33
CA GLU A 25 2.97 5.07 -37.97
C GLU A 25 4.20 5.98 -37.99
N THR A 26 4.20 6.99 -37.12
CA THR A 26 5.32 7.94 -36.95
C THR A 26 6.20 7.64 -35.73
N GLU A 27 5.73 6.80 -34.82
CA GLU A 27 6.52 6.28 -33.69
C GLU A 27 6.46 4.76 -33.67
N ILE A 28 7.63 4.13 -33.72
CA ILE A 28 7.77 2.67 -33.74
C ILE A 28 8.73 2.27 -32.63
N GLU A 29 8.29 1.36 -31.77
CA GLU A 29 9.10 0.83 -30.68
C GLU A 29 9.35 -0.66 -30.87
N PHE A 30 10.63 -1.06 -30.82
CA PHE A 30 11.06 -2.45 -30.87
C PHE A 30 11.58 -2.89 -29.50
N PRO A 31 11.37 -4.17 -29.13
CA PRO A 31 12.02 -4.76 -27.95
C PRO A 31 13.53 -4.88 -28.17
N ALA A 32 14.26 -5.12 -27.07
CA ALA A 32 15.71 -5.36 -27.14
C ALA A 32 16.07 -6.64 -27.91
N LYS A 33 15.20 -7.65 -27.87
CA LYS A 33 15.36 -8.95 -28.57
C LYS A 33 13.99 -9.49 -29.00
N ALA A 34 14.00 -10.34 -30.03
CA ALA A 34 12.82 -11.11 -30.40
C ALA A 34 12.56 -12.20 -29.37
N GLU A 35 11.30 -12.44 -29.03
CA GLU A 35 10.86 -13.52 -28.14
C GLU A 35 9.89 -14.45 -28.85
N TYR A 36 10.03 -15.73 -28.58
CA TYR A 36 9.22 -16.79 -29.17
C TYR A 36 8.57 -17.62 -28.07
N LYS A 37 7.30 -17.95 -28.22
CA LYS A 37 6.57 -18.90 -27.40
C LYS A 37 5.92 -19.93 -28.28
N ASP A 38 6.18 -21.20 -28.00
CA ASP A 38 5.65 -22.33 -28.80
C ASP A 38 5.98 -22.23 -30.30
N GLY A 39 7.17 -21.70 -30.63
CA GLY A 39 7.64 -21.50 -32.00
C GLY A 39 6.99 -20.36 -32.76
N LYS A 40 6.16 -19.55 -32.11
CA LYS A 40 5.56 -18.33 -32.66
C LYS A 40 6.22 -17.10 -32.06
N PRO A 41 6.47 -16.05 -32.87
CA PRO A 41 6.98 -14.79 -32.34
C PRO A 41 5.95 -14.15 -31.40
N VAL A 42 6.39 -13.80 -30.20
CA VAL A 42 5.65 -12.95 -29.26
C VAL A 42 6.04 -11.49 -29.48
N THR A 43 7.31 -11.25 -29.75
CA THR A 43 7.83 -9.95 -30.15
C THR A 43 8.76 -10.10 -31.35
N GLU A 44 8.73 -9.13 -32.25
CA GLU A 44 9.53 -9.13 -33.48
C GLU A 44 10.46 -7.92 -33.51
N LEU A 45 11.60 -8.08 -34.24
CA LEU A 45 12.54 -7.00 -34.52
C LEU A 45 12.35 -6.44 -35.95
N GLN A 46 11.18 -6.63 -36.50
CA GLN A 46 10.83 -6.14 -37.83
C GLN A 46 9.39 -5.64 -37.86
N LYS A 47 9.13 -4.61 -38.69
CA LYS A 47 7.80 -4.06 -38.86
C LYS A 47 7.64 -3.45 -40.24
N VAL A 48 6.48 -3.66 -40.85
CA VAL A 48 6.11 -3.04 -42.14
C VAL A 48 5.44 -1.71 -41.85
N ILE A 49 5.81 -0.69 -42.60
CA ILE A 49 5.26 0.66 -42.55
C ILE A 49 4.79 1.03 -43.94
N ASP A 50 3.59 1.60 -44.00
CA ASP A 50 2.98 2.06 -45.23
C ASP A 50 3.03 3.60 -45.32
N ILE A 51 3.38 4.09 -46.47
CA ILE A 51 3.32 5.50 -46.84
C ILE A 51 2.25 5.65 -47.89
N TYR A 52 1.32 6.53 -47.68
CA TYR A 52 0.25 6.87 -48.59
C TYR A 52 0.57 8.21 -49.24
N SER A 53 0.70 8.23 -50.58
CA SER A 53 1.05 9.46 -51.27
C SER A 53 0.56 9.42 -52.74
N ASN A 54 0.22 10.57 -53.26
CA ASN A 54 -0.01 10.77 -54.68
C ASN A 54 1.08 11.66 -55.35
N GLN A 55 2.24 11.74 -54.72
CA GLN A 55 3.39 12.55 -55.15
C GLN A 55 4.68 11.72 -55.22
N ASP A 56 5.70 12.32 -55.81
CA ASP A 56 7.07 11.79 -55.72
C ASP A 56 7.59 11.97 -54.28
N CYS A 57 8.00 10.88 -53.70
CA CYS A 57 8.49 10.83 -52.32
C CYS A 57 9.87 10.22 -52.22
N VAL A 58 10.55 10.61 -51.17
CA VAL A 58 11.87 10.04 -50.78
C VAL A 58 11.87 9.73 -49.32
N LEU A 59 12.06 8.44 -48.99
CA LEU A 59 12.30 7.96 -47.64
C LEU A 59 13.82 7.76 -47.43
N GLY A 60 14.31 8.18 -46.27
CA GLY A 60 15.73 7.96 -45.91
C GLY A 60 16.02 8.31 -44.45
N TYR A 61 17.26 8.11 -44.03
CA TYR A 61 17.70 8.55 -42.69
C TYR A 61 17.72 10.07 -42.62
N ALA A 62 17.26 10.59 -41.48
CA ALA A 62 17.23 12.05 -41.24
C ALA A 62 18.66 12.60 -41.05
N ASP A 63 19.49 11.84 -40.38
CA ASP A 63 20.89 12.16 -40.05
C ASP A 63 21.83 11.12 -40.72
N SER A 64 22.64 10.45 -39.93
CA SER A 64 23.50 9.40 -40.40
C SER A 64 22.83 8.03 -40.40
N GLU A 65 23.15 7.18 -41.36
CA GLU A 65 22.80 5.76 -41.35
C GLU A 65 23.36 5.09 -40.09
N VAL A 66 22.59 4.19 -39.51
CA VAL A 66 22.99 3.36 -38.37
C VAL A 66 23.18 1.91 -38.81
N ASP A 67 24.07 1.19 -38.18
CA ASP A 67 24.42 -0.20 -38.50
C ASP A 67 23.45 -1.24 -37.95
N TRP A 68 22.69 -0.86 -36.91
CA TRP A 68 21.79 -1.75 -36.19
C TRP A 68 20.37 -1.81 -36.77
N MET A 69 20.02 -0.91 -37.69
CA MET A 69 18.69 -0.88 -38.32
C MET A 69 18.84 -0.81 -39.85
N ARG A 70 17.96 -1.47 -40.54
CA ARG A 70 17.91 -1.52 -42.01
C ARG A 70 16.54 -1.18 -42.52
N ILE A 71 16.49 -0.48 -43.64
CA ILE A 71 15.26 -0.22 -44.40
C ILE A 71 15.26 -1.22 -45.54
N ARG A 72 14.24 -2.06 -45.66
CA ARG A 72 14.04 -2.98 -46.76
C ARG A 72 12.89 -2.50 -47.62
N ASP A 73 13.19 -2.24 -48.86
CA ASP A 73 12.16 -2.01 -49.89
C ASP A 73 11.45 -3.34 -50.18
N LEU A 74 10.12 -3.35 -50.07
CA LEU A 74 9.30 -4.57 -50.25
C LEU A 74 9.04 -4.92 -51.71
N ASP A 75 9.21 -3.98 -52.62
CA ASP A 75 9.08 -4.23 -54.06
C ASP A 75 10.34 -4.90 -54.62
N SER A 76 11.49 -4.34 -54.33
CA SER A 76 12.78 -4.88 -54.80
C SER A 76 13.40 -5.92 -53.86
N TRP A 77 12.95 -6.03 -52.62
CA TRP A 77 13.51 -6.84 -51.53
C TRP A 77 14.97 -6.49 -51.14
N GLN A 78 15.42 -5.32 -51.57
CA GLN A 78 16.77 -4.85 -51.28
C GLN A 78 16.81 -4.01 -49.99
N ILE A 79 17.95 -4.03 -49.34
CA ILE A 79 18.26 -3.10 -48.24
C ILE A 79 18.72 -1.79 -48.89
N CYS A 80 18.03 -0.70 -48.54
CA CYS A 80 18.25 0.60 -49.10
C CYS A 80 18.58 1.64 -48.04
N ARG A 81 19.50 2.56 -48.36
CA ARG A 81 19.72 3.77 -47.56
C ARG A 81 18.63 4.82 -47.76
N GLN A 82 18.07 4.78 -48.94
CA GLN A 82 17.04 5.70 -49.40
C GLN A 82 16.13 4.97 -50.40
N ILE A 83 14.85 5.21 -50.31
CA ILE A 83 13.88 4.71 -51.27
C ILE A 83 13.19 5.93 -51.91
N ALA A 84 13.26 6.02 -53.26
CA ALA A 84 12.50 6.99 -54.02
C ALA A 84 11.31 6.28 -54.70
N PHE A 85 10.13 6.81 -54.55
CA PHE A 85 8.90 6.20 -55.05
C PHE A 85 7.91 7.24 -55.48
N ASN A 86 6.93 6.83 -56.30
CA ASN A 86 5.80 7.64 -56.73
C ASN A 86 4.51 6.91 -56.37
N GLY A 87 3.62 7.56 -55.64
CA GLY A 87 2.42 6.92 -55.11
C GLY A 87 2.68 6.23 -53.78
N ASP A 88 1.81 5.26 -53.41
CA ASP A 88 1.91 4.50 -52.19
C ASP A 88 3.16 3.60 -52.18
N CYS A 89 3.73 3.43 -51.02
CA CYS A 89 4.91 2.58 -50.80
C CYS A 89 4.86 1.87 -49.49
N SER A 90 5.23 0.59 -49.46
CA SER A 90 5.43 -0.17 -48.25
C SER A 90 6.90 -0.57 -48.08
N PHE A 91 7.45 -0.39 -46.91
CA PHE A 91 8.79 -0.78 -46.60
C PHE A 91 8.85 -1.48 -45.23
N ARG A 92 9.90 -2.25 -45.00
CA ARG A 92 10.08 -2.93 -43.70
C ARG A 92 11.31 -2.39 -42.99
N ILE A 93 11.11 -2.07 -41.72
CA ILE A 93 12.19 -1.79 -40.77
C ILE A 93 12.63 -3.11 -40.15
N GLU A 94 13.94 -3.37 -40.16
CA GLU A 94 14.55 -4.54 -39.53
C GLU A 94 15.63 -4.07 -38.56
N CYS A 95 15.55 -4.49 -37.28
CA CYS A 95 16.52 -4.14 -36.25
C CYS A 95 17.32 -5.35 -35.79
N ASP A 96 18.58 -5.15 -35.48
CA ASP A 96 19.40 -6.14 -34.79
C ASP A 96 19.06 -6.17 -33.30
N GLN A 97 19.36 -7.29 -32.62
CA GLN A 97 19.21 -7.34 -31.16
C GLN A 97 20.02 -6.24 -30.49
N ASN A 98 19.46 -5.64 -29.47
CA ASN A 98 20.13 -4.59 -28.70
C ASN A 98 20.60 -5.13 -27.34
N GLY A 99 21.87 -5.43 -27.22
CA GLY A 99 22.50 -5.88 -25.95
C GLY A 99 22.89 -4.74 -25.02
N ASP A 100 22.74 -3.49 -25.45
CA ASP A 100 23.16 -2.28 -24.73
C ASP A 100 21.96 -1.42 -24.32
N TYR A 101 22.12 -0.12 -24.21
CA TYR A 101 21.06 0.85 -23.81
C TYR A 101 20.05 1.09 -24.92
N ALA A 102 18.94 1.72 -24.58
CA ALA A 102 17.93 2.15 -25.53
C ALA A 102 18.55 3.05 -26.62
N ARG A 103 18.09 2.87 -27.84
CA ARG A 103 18.61 3.61 -29.00
C ARG A 103 17.50 4.03 -29.96
N MET A 104 17.69 5.13 -30.67
CA MET A 104 16.71 5.70 -31.58
C MET A 104 17.40 6.20 -32.85
N VAL A 105 16.69 6.08 -33.95
CA VAL A 105 17.05 6.71 -35.22
C VAL A 105 15.81 7.36 -35.83
N LYS A 106 16.00 8.42 -36.60
CA LYS A 106 14.93 9.14 -37.29
C LYS A 106 15.01 8.84 -38.78
N LEU A 107 13.89 8.46 -39.35
CA LEU A 107 13.69 8.41 -40.79
C LEU A 107 12.84 9.61 -41.21
N VAL A 108 13.09 10.12 -42.38
CA VAL A 108 12.34 11.24 -42.95
C VAL A 108 11.74 10.80 -44.29
N VAL A 109 10.46 11.03 -44.44
CA VAL A 109 9.74 10.93 -45.70
C VAL A 109 9.51 12.35 -46.23
N LYS A 110 10.04 12.65 -47.38
CA LYS A 110 9.90 13.96 -48.04
C LYS A 110 9.07 13.80 -49.32
N ALA A 111 8.00 14.58 -49.44
CA ALA A 111 7.30 14.88 -50.67
C ALA A 111 7.59 16.35 -51.02
N ASP A 112 7.19 16.82 -52.21
CA ASP A 112 7.52 18.16 -52.69
C ASP A 112 7.28 19.29 -51.67
N SER A 113 6.15 19.26 -50.99
CA SER A 113 5.71 20.32 -50.06
C SER A 113 5.56 19.87 -48.61
N ARG A 114 5.75 18.57 -48.32
CA ARG A 114 5.51 17.97 -47.00
C ARG A 114 6.67 17.09 -46.56
N THR A 115 6.84 17.01 -45.27
CA THR A 115 7.85 16.15 -44.63
C THR A 115 7.29 15.57 -43.35
N ASP A 116 7.38 14.23 -43.24
CA ASP A 116 7.09 13.54 -41.97
C ASP A 116 8.34 12.85 -41.44
N THR A 117 8.40 12.70 -40.14
CA THR A 117 9.51 12.02 -39.45
C THR A 117 8.98 10.77 -38.75
N ILE A 118 9.64 9.66 -38.99
CA ILE A 118 9.38 8.40 -38.30
C ILE A 118 10.47 8.19 -37.24
N PHE A 119 10.08 8.09 -35.99
CA PHE A 119 10.95 7.78 -34.87
C PHE A 119 11.01 6.28 -34.67
N VAL A 120 12.15 5.67 -34.93
CA VAL A 120 12.38 4.25 -34.72
C VAL A 120 13.16 4.09 -33.43
N LYS A 121 12.48 3.63 -32.39
CA LYS A 121 12.98 3.42 -31.04
C LYS A 121 13.23 1.93 -30.82
N GLN A 122 14.32 1.59 -30.14
CA GLN A 122 14.57 0.21 -29.72
C GLN A 122 15.02 0.17 -28.27
N ASN A 123 14.29 -0.60 -27.46
CA ASN A 123 14.63 -0.84 -26.06
C ASN A 123 16.02 -1.47 -25.91
N GLY A 124 16.68 -1.17 -24.80
CA GLY A 124 17.95 -1.78 -24.43
C GLY A 124 17.74 -2.98 -23.51
N LYS A 125 18.69 -3.92 -23.52
CA LYS A 125 18.79 -4.96 -22.50
C LYS A 125 19.34 -4.41 -21.19
N ARG A 126 20.13 -3.36 -21.26
CA ARG A 126 20.76 -2.69 -20.12
C ARG A 126 20.00 -1.40 -19.80
N VAL A 127 19.82 -1.14 -18.51
CA VAL A 127 19.33 0.16 -18.01
C VAL A 127 20.53 0.92 -17.47
N PRO A 128 20.72 2.22 -17.84
CA PRO A 128 21.80 3.02 -17.28
C PRO A 128 21.65 3.16 -15.76
N GLU A 129 22.74 2.91 -15.05
CA GLU A 129 22.84 3.09 -13.60
C GLU A 129 23.95 4.08 -13.30
N LEU A 130 23.68 5.02 -12.41
CA LEU A 130 24.65 6.00 -11.92
C LEU A 130 24.35 6.31 -10.46
N SER A 131 25.33 6.11 -9.58
CA SER A 131 25.19 6.32 -8.13
C SER A 131 26.35 7.13 -7.58
N LEU A 132 26.03 8.17 -6.81
CA LEU A 132 26.99 8.98 -6.08
C LEU A 132 27.33 8.35 -4.72
N VAL A 133 28.57 8.44 -4.28
CA VAL A 133 28.99 7.95 -2.96
C VAL A 133 28.32 8.75 -1.82
N ARG A 134 27.98 10.02 -2.08
CA ARG A 134 27.19 10.87 -1.19
C ARG A 134 26.28 11.79 -1.98
N SER A 135 25.18 12.19 -1.38
CA SER A 135 24.16 13.04 -2.01
C SER A 135 24.09 14.46 -1.45
N SER A 136 24.90 14.79 -0.45
CA SER A 136 24.94 16.14 0.13
C SER A 136 26.35 16.58 0.46
N GLU A 137 26.59 17.90 0.44
CA GLU A 137 27.85 18.52 0.82
C GLU A 137 27.57 19.85 1.54
N LEU A 138 28.18 20.04 2.71
CA LEU A 138 28.13 21.29 3.46
C LEU A 138 29.48 21.99 3.39
N LEU A 139 29.51 23.18 2.79
CA LEU A 139 30.72 23.92 2.54
C LEU A 139 30.88 25.12 3.50
N ASP A 140 32.13 25.43 3.86
CA ASP A 140 32.44 26.70 4.51
C ASP A 140 32.14 27.88 3.58
N GLY A 141 31.64 28.97 4.14
CA GLY A 141 31.30 30.17 3.38
C GLY A 141 32.43 31.18 3.25
N ASP A 142 33.41 31.17 4.17
CA ASP A 142 34.48 32.18 4.29
C ASP A 142 35.59 32.03 3.21
N LYS A 143 35.62 30.92 2.46
CA LYS A 143 36.65 30.62 1.46
C LYS A 143 36.08 29.96 0.22
N ASP A 144 36.84 30.06 -0.89
CA ASP A 144 36.57 29.26 -2.07
C ASP A 144 36.79 27.77 -1.75
N SER A 145 35.93 26.91 -2.28
CA SER A 145 35.98 25.48 -2.04
C SER A 145 36.13 24.69 -3.33
N LYS A 146 36.94 23.63 -3.29
CA LYS A 146 37.00 22.65 -4.37
C LYS A 146 37.01 21.25 -3.76
N PHE A 147 36.13 20.40 -4.25
CA PHE A 147 36.00 19.02 -3.78
C PHE A 147 35.59 18.09 -4.92
N SER A 148 35.69 16.79 -4.68
CA SER A 148 35.29 15.77 -5.63
C SER A 148 34.35 14.76 -4.98
N VAL A 149 33.37 14.27 -5.76
CA VAL A 149 32.44 13.21 -5.34
C VAL A 149 32.60 12.04 -6.30
N ALA A 150 32.92 10.89 -5.75
CA ALA A 150 33.02 9.67 -6.54
C ALA A 150 31.62 9.17 -6.97
N TYR A 151 31.56 8.56 -8.14
CA TYR A 151 30.36 7.86 -8.61
C TYR A 151 30.69 6.46 -9.12
N THR A 152 29.68 5.60 -9.13
CA THR A 152 29.70 4.31 -9.79
C THR A 152 28.70 4.31 -10.93
N THR A 153 29.03 3.65 -12.03
CA THR A 153 28.13 3.58 -13.18
C THR A 153 28.38 2.32 -13.99
N ASN A 154 27.37 1.87 -14.71
CA ASN A 154 27.50 0.87 -15.77
C ASN A 154 27.58 1.49 -17.17
N VAL A 155 27.53 2.83 -17.30
CA VAL A 155 27.69 3.54 -18.56
C VAL A 155 29.10 3.33 -19.08
N SER A 156 29.22 2.84 -20.33
CA SER A 156 30.47 2.39 -20.89
C SER A 156 31.49 3.51 -21.11
N GLU A 157 31.03 4.68 -21.51
CA GLU A 157 31.85 5.86 -21.77
C GLU A 157 31.52 6.97 -20.77
N TRP A 158 32.40 7.17 -19.78
CA TRP A 158 32.21 8.21 -18.76
C TRP A 158 32.08 9.64 -19.34
N LYS A 159 32.59 9.86 -20.56
CA LYS A 159 32.52 11.14 -21.27
C LYS A 159 31.08 11.49 -21.70
N ASP A 160 30.20 10.52 -21.73
CA ASP A 160 28.77 10.72 -22.03
C ASP A 160 27.97 11.14 -20.77
N ILE A 161 28.63 11.11 -19.60
CA ILE A 161 28.06 11.60 -18.35
C ILE A 161 28.32 13.11 -18.26
N PHE A 162 27.33 13.86 -17.84
CA PHE A 162 27.42 15.31 -17.73
C PHE A 162 26.77 15.83 -16.44
N CYS A 163 27.02 17.09 -16.11
CA CYS A 163 26.45 17.76 -14.94
C CYS A 163 25.47 18.84 -15.36
N LYS A 164 24.37 18.92 -14.60
CA LYS A 164 23.43 20.06 -14.62
C LYS A 164 23.47 20.74 -13.27
N VAL A 165 23.73 22.05 -13.24
CA VAL A 165 23.74 22.86 -12.02
C VAL A 165 22.43 23.64 -11.95
N SER A 166 21.80 23.61 -10.78
CA SER A 166 20.60 24.41 -10.47
C SER A 166 20.77 25.09 -9.12
N TYR A 167 20.24 26.28 -8.96
CA TYR A 167 20.33 27.07 -7.74
C TYR A 167 18.94 27.22 -7.12
N THR A 168 18.90 27.30 -5.79
CA THR A 168 17.68 27.60 -5.04
C THR A 168 17.81 29.00 -4.45
N GLY A 169 16.80 29.85 -4.66
CA GLY A 169 16.82 31.27 -4.25
C GLY A 169 17.54 32.16 -5.25
N ASP A 170 17.86 33.41 -4.82
CA ASP A 170 18.37 34.49 -5.69
C ASP A 170 19.88 34.37 -5.99
N ALA A 171 20.62 33.59 -5.22
CA ALA A 171 22.07 33.47 -5.38
C ALA A 171 22.41 32.44 -6.46
N THR A 172 22.87 32.90 -7.63
CA THR A 172 23.28 32.08 -8.77
C THR A 172 24.77 32.19 -9.02
N ASP A 173 25.29 31.29 -9.90
CA ASP A 173 26.66 31.33 -10.47
C ASP A 173 27.81 31.21 -9.45
N TRP A 174 27.52 30.75 -8.23
CA TRP A 174 28.55 30.53 -7.22
C TRP A 174 29.24 29.14 -7.32
N ILE A 175 28.66 28.19 -8.02
CA ILE A 175 29.35 26.99 -8.47
C ILE A 175 30.11 27.40 -9.75
N THR A 176 31.41 27.56 -9.63
CA THR A 176 32.25 28.08 -10.70
C THR A 176 32.66 26.99 -11.73
N SER A 177 32.60 25.73 -11.32
CA SER A 177 32.74 24.59 -12.23
C SER A 177 32.13 23.33 -11.65
N ALA A 178 31.55 22.49 -12.50
CA ALA A 178 31.15 21.12 -12.21
C ALA A 178 31.57 20.27 -13.41
N THR A 179 32.63 19.46 -13.26
CA THR A 179 33.24 18.71 -14.34
C THR A 179 33.24 17.22 -14.00
N VAL A 180 32.78 16.41 -14.95
CA VAL A 180 32.83 14.96 -14.83
C VAL A 180 34.25 14.49 -15.21
N GLU A 181 34.81 13.63 -14.38
CA GLU A 181 36.06 12.93 -14.55
C GLU A 181 35.81 11.42 -14.49
N GLU A 182 36.74 10.59 -14.88
CA GLU A 182 36.59 9.14 -14.76
C GLU A 182 36.39 8.73 -13.29
N GLY A 183 35.17 8.24 -12.95
CA GLY A 183 34.82 7.78 -11.62
C GLY A 183 34.55 8.88 -10.59
N SER A 184 34.58 10.17 -10.95
CA SER A 184 34.29 11.26 -10.03
C SER A 184 33.75 12.52 -10.72
N VAL A 185 33.14 13.40 -9.92
CA VAL A 185 32.76 14.75 -10.34
C VAL A 185 33.54 15.75 -9.50
N SER A 186 34.27 16.65 -10.16
CA SER A 186 35.00 17.74 -9.52
C SER A 186 34.18 19.02 -9.54
N ILE A 187 33.97 19.62 -8.38
CA ILE A 187 33.12 20.82 -8.19
C ILE A 187 33.94 21.90 -7.50
N ALA A 188 33.85 23.12 -8.04
CA ALA A 188 34.45 24.31 -7.45
C ALA A 188 33.37 25.35 -7.15
N CYS A 189 33.47 25.95 -5.97
CA CYS A 189 32.49 26.92 -5.47
C CYS A 189 33.23 28.18 -4.99
N ALA A 190 32.72 29.36 -5.34
CA ALA A 190 33.19 30.62 -4.78
C ALA A 190 32.70 30.81 -3.34
N LYS A 191 33.47 31.51 -2.53
CA LYS A 191 33.08 31.89 -1.16
C LYS A 191 31.74 32.61 -1.14
N ASN A 192 31.00 32.46 -0.04
CA ASN A 192 29.74 33.17 0.18
C ASN A 192 30.00 34.60 0.73
N PRO A 193 29.63 35.63 0.02
CA PRO A 193 29.81 37.02 0.52
C PRO A 193 28.68 37.51 1.46
N THR A 194 27.64 36.68 1.69
CA THR A 194 26.41 37.08 2.37
C THR A 194 26.26 36.48 3.76
N ASP A 195 25.34 37.05 4.54
CA ASP A 195 24.93 36.53 5.85
C ASP A 195 23.86 35.43 5.75
N ASP A 196 23.46 35.05 4.53
CA ASP A 196 22.51 34.00 4.29
C ASP A 196 23.19 32.72 3.80
N LEU A 197 22.60 31.57 4.14
CA LEU A 197 22.93 30.30 3.53
C LEU A 197 22.57 30.34 2.05
N ARG A 198 23.34 29.64 1.22
CA ARG A 198 22.97 29.45 -0.17
C ARG A 198 23.02 27.98 -0.56
N THR A 199 22.10 27.56 -1.42
CA THR A 199 21.91 26.16 -1.81
C THR A 199 21.93 26.00 -3.32
N ALA A 200 22.46 24.90 -3.75
CA ALA A 200 22.47 24.49 -5.15
C ALA A 200 22.40 22.97 -5.27
N SER A 201 22.08 22.50 -6.45
CA SER A 201 22.16 21.08 -6.78
C SER A 201 22.99 20.86 -8.04
N VAL A 202 23.73 19.75 -8.05
CA VAL A 202 24.46 19.26 -9.20
C VAL A 202 23.94 17.87 -9.55
N LYS A 203 23.13 17.78 -10.60
CA LYS A 203 22.65 16.50 -11.12
C LYS A 203 23.72 15.93 -12.04
N VAL A 204 24.25 14.76 -11.69
CA VAL A 204 25.17 13.97 -12.50
C VAL A 204 24.35 12.95 -13.26
N CYS A 205 24.33 13.03 -14.58
CA CYS A 205 23.39 12.28 -15.39
C CYS A 205 23.96 11.82 -16.74
N TYR A 206 23.31 10.80 -17.26
CA TYR A 206 23.47 10.25 -18.61
C TYR A 206 22.11 10.28 -19.30
N THR A 207 22.10 10.56 -20.60
CA THR A 207 20.87 10.52 -21.40
C THR A 207 20.95 9.37 -22.40
N ASP A 208 19.97 8.47 -22.36
CA ASP A 208 19.90 7.35 -23.31
C ASP A 208 19.43 7.79 -24.71
N GLY A 209 19.38 6.84 -25.63
CA GLY A 209 18.93 7.10 -26.99
C GLY A 209 17.46 7.54 -27.13
N PHE A 210 16.63 7.38 -26.11
CA PHE A 210 15.24 7.88 -26.08
C PHE A 210 15.14 9.30 -25.51
N GLY A 211 16.25 9.83 -25.00
CA GLY A 211 16.27 11.11 -24.31
C GLY A 211 15.90 11.00 -22.83
N THR A 212 15.81 9.78 -22.27
CA THR A 212 15.57 9.58 -20.85
C THR A 212 16.84 9.84 -20.05
N GLU A 213 16.73 10.67 -19.02
CA GLU A 213 17.84 10.99 -18.14
C GLU A 213 17.89 10.05 -16.93
N TYR A 214 19.04 9.43 -16.75
CA TYR A 214 19.40 8.60 -15.59
C TYR A 214 20.48 9.30 -14.80
N GLY A 215 20.39 9.31 -13.47
CA GLY A 215 21.43 9.93 -12.66
C GLY A 215 20.99 10.26 -11.25
N GLN A 216 21.91 10.83 -10.48
CA GLN A 216 21.66 11.26 -9.11
C GLN A 216 22.08 12.73 -8.90
N THR A 217 21.46 13.33 -7.91
CA THR A 217 21.68 14.73 -7.56
C THR A 217 22.52 14.83 -6.28
N LEU A 218 23.58 15.67 -6.34
CA LEU A 218 24.32 16.13 -5.19
C LEU A 218 23.74 17.49 -4.77
N TYR A 219 23.31 17.61 -3.53
CA TYR A 219 22.82 18.85 -2.93
C TYR A 219 23.97 19.53 -2.19
N ILE A 220 24.16 20.83 -2.43
CA ILE A 220 25.27 21.62 -1.86
C ILE A 220 24.68 22.77 -1.07
N VAL A 221 25.02 22.81 0.21
CA VAL A 221 24.71 23.94 1.08
C VAL A 221 26.02 24.65 1.42
N GLN A 222 26.07 25.96 1.27
CA GLN A 222 27.19 26.75 1.70
C GLN A 222 26.80 27.66 2.86
N LYS A 223 27.58 27.60 3.94
CA LYS A 223 27.44 28.44 5.14
C LYS A 223 27.52 29.93 4.81
N THR A 224 27.10 30.76 5.75
CA THR A 224 27.25 32.21 5.65
C THR A 224 28.71 32.63 5.53
N LYS A 225 28.99 33.89 5.18
CA LYS A 225 30.34 34.43 5.09
C LYS A 225 31.20 34.21 6.34
N ASP A 226 30.58 34.10 7.50
CA ASP A 226 31.24 33.87 8.80
C ASP A 226 31.07 32.40 9.27
N ASN A 227 30.78 31.48 8.37
CA ASN A 227 30.56 30.06 8.63
C ASN A 227 29.38 29.76 9.57
N GLY A 228 28.42 30.65 9.70
CA GLY A 228 27.18 30.42 10.42
C GLY A 228 26.26 29.45 9.65
N ILE A 229 25.61 28.56 10.37
CA ILE A 229 24.62 27.62 9.80
C ILE A 229 23.24 27.75 10.47
N GLY A 230 23.14 28.46 11.58
CA GLY A 230 21.92 28.63 12.35
C GLY A 230 22.03 28.14 13.78
N LYS A 231 20.93 28.16 14.51
CA LYS A 231 20.84 27.73 15.91
C LYS A 231 20.47 26.25 15.97
N SER A 232 21.32 25.43 16.57
CA SER A 232 20.97 24.04 16.89
C SER A 232 19.91 24.04 18.00
N MET A 233 18.82 23.29 17.78
CA MET A 233 17.77 23.06 18.76
C MET A 233 17.53 21.58 18.91
N SER A 234 17.22 21.15 20.13
CA SER A 234 16.75 19.80 20.40
C SER A 234 15.31 19.61 19.87
N PHE A 235 14.90 18.36 19.68
CA PHE A 235 13.51 18.04 19.31
C PHE A 235 12.51 18.58 20.34
N ALA A 236 12.85 18.52 21.64
CA ALA A 236 11.99 19.09 22.69
C ALA A 236 11.81 20.60 22.55
N GLU A 237 12.86 21.34 22.22
CA GLU A 237 12.78 22.81 22.00
C GLU A 237 11.95 23.13 20.76
N VAL A 238 12.10 22.37 19.67
CA VAL A 238 11.29 22.58 18.45
C VAL A 238 9.83 22.22 18.72
N ARG A 239 9.53 21.14 19.42
CA ARG A 239 8.17 20.78 19.83
C ARG A 239 7.49 21.89 20.62
N ALA A 240 8.25 22.60 21.47
CA ALA A 240 7.74 23.72 22.25
C ALA A 240 7.31 24.94 21.39
N LEU A 241 7.70 25.03 20.12
CA LEU A 241 7.23 26.06 19.18
C LEU A 241 5.80 25.78 18.68
N GLY A 242 5.39 24.51 18.65
CA GLY A 242 4.08 24.10 18.13
C GLY A 242 2.92 24.53 19.02
N ARG A 243 1.80 24.88 18.40
CA ARG A 243 0.53 25.20 19.06
C ARG A 243 -0.53 24.20 18.63
N SER A 244 -1.41 23.85 19.57
CA SER A 244 -2.47 22.86 19.31
C SER A 244 -3.38 23.28 18.16
N GLY A 245 -3.45 22.44 17.13
CA GLY A 245 -4.32 22.63 15.96
C GLY A 245 -3.95 23.79 15.03
N GLU A 246 -2.78 24.41 15.21
CA GLU A 246 -2.32 25.54 14.39
C GLU A 246 -1.00 25.20 13.69
N ASN A 247 -0.89 25.53 12.41
CA ASN A 247 0.38 25.55 11.70
C ASN A 247 1.17 26.81 12.13
N VAL A 248 2.32 26.61 12.73
CA VAL A 248 3.21 27.68 13.17
C VAL A 248 4.44 27.73 12.27
N SER A 249 4.66 28.86 11.59
CA SER A 249 5.84 29.05 10.76
C SER A 249 7.12 29.18 11.62
N ILE A 250 8.20 28.55 11.18
CA ILE A 250 9.53 28.65 11.78
C ILE A 250 10.37 29.65 10.97
N ASP A 251 10.39 30.89 11.42
CA ASP A 251 11.08 31.99 10.71
C ASP A 251 12.57 32.07 11.04
N GLU A 252 12.95 31.53 12.21
CA GLU A 252 14.35 31.52 12.65
C GLU A 252 15.14 30.40 11.92
N THR A 253 16.45 30.62 11.76
CA THR A 253 17.35 29.63 11.19
C THR A 253 17.67 28.58 12.26
N VAL A 254 16.78 27.62 12.39
CA VAL A 254 16.85 26.49 13.35
C VAL A 254 17.34 25.23 12.64
N ILE A 255 18.20 24.47 13.29
CA ILE A 255 18.70 23.18 12.81
C ILE A 255 18.40 22.11 13.85
N ILE A 256 17.91 20.97 13.35
CA ILE A 256 17.78 19.74 14.14
C ILE A 256 18.62 18.63 13.53
N GLU A 257 19.05 17.68 14.36
CA GLU A 257 19.74 16.46 13.92
C GLU A 257 18.98 15.23 14.44
N GLY A 258 18.84 14.21 13.58
CA GLY A 258 18.13 12.99 13.95
C GLY A 258 18.37 11.85 12.96
N TYR A 259 17.71 10.73 13.24
CA TYR A 259 17.71 9.55 12.38
C TYR A 259 16.39 9.42 11.65
N ILE A 260 16.44 9.14 10.36
CA ILE A 260 15.26 8.76 9.56
C ILE A 260 14.91 7.31 9.87
N VAL A 261 13.77 7.10 10.49
CA VAL A 261 13.30 5.78 10.94
C VAL A 261 12.21 5.19 10.05
N SER A 262 11.82 5.91 9.02
CA SER A 262 10.93 5.38 7.97
C SER A 262 11.71 4.79 6.81
N ASN A 263 11.12 3.75 6.20
CA ASN A 263 11.63 3.14 4.99
C ASN A 263 10.67 3.41 3.82
N ARG A 264 11.01 4.36 2.96
CA ARG A 264 10.21 4.71 1.78
C ARG A 264 9.94 3.50 0.87
N GLU A 265 10.91 2.60 0.72
CA GLU A 265 10.80 1.40 -0.12
C GLU A 265 9.81 0.37 0.46
N SER A 266 9.55 0.41 1.74
CA SER A 266 8.55 -0.46 2.37
C SER A 266 7.11 -0.12 1.95
N GLY A 267 6.87 1.08 1.42
CA GLY A 267 5.53 1.57 1.13
C GLY A 267 4.61 1.67 2.35
N ASN A 268 5.17 1.61 3.57
CA ASN A 268 4.42 1.60 4.84
C ASN A 268 4.64 2.86 5.67
N VAL A 269 4.80 4.00 5.03
CA VAL A 269 5.06 5.30 5.64
C VAL A 269 3.81 6.18 5.60
N GLY A 270 3.03 6.17 6.66
CA GLY A 270 1.82 7.00 6.79
C GLY A 270 0.69 6.61 5.85
N ASP A 271 -0.38 7.37 5.93
CA ASP A 271 -1.56 7.18 5.11
C ASP A 271 -1.45 7.85 3.75
N ASN A 272 -2.18 7.29 2.79
CA ASN A 272 -2.49 7.96 1.54
C ASN A 272 -3.45 9.12 1.79
N GLU A 273 -3.37 10.15 0.96
CA GLU A 273 -4.24 11.31 1.08
C GLU A 273 -5.50 11.15 0.23
N LYS A 274 -6.67 11.50 0.80
CA LYS A 274 -7.92 11.47 0.05
C LYS A 274 -7.97 12.66 -0.92
N ILE A 275 -8.10 12.36 -2.21
CA ILE A 275 -8.34 13.38 -3.26
C ILE A 275 -9.84 13.62 -3.41
N SER A 276 -10.64 12.57 -3.25
CA SER A 276 -12.10 12.62 -3.32
C SER A 276 -12.69 11.46 -2.50
N THR A 277 -14.02 11.39 -2.45
CA THR A 277 -14.73 10.29 -1.77
C THR A 277 -14.40 8.89 -2.32
N THR A 278 -13.81 8.81 -3.51
CA THR A 278 -13.52 7.53 -4.18
C THR A 278 -12.06 7.35 -4.59
N ILE A 279 -11.25 8.40 -4.48
CA ILE A 279 -9.87 8.40 -4.97
C ILE A 279 -8.95 8.86 -3.86
N SER A 280 -7.90 8.09 -3.61
CA SER A 280 -6.77 8.48 -2.77
C SER A 280 -5.51 8.66 -3.61
N ASP A 281 -4.65 9.57 -3.18
CA ASP A 281 -3.29 9.66 -3.68
C ASP A 281 -2.46 8.53 -3.07
N ASN A 282 -2.33 7.44 -3.80
CA ASN A 282 -1.53 6.28 -3.40
C ASN A 282 -0.02 6.55 -3.43
N THR A 283 0.40 7.75 -3.81
CA THR A 283 1.80 8.19 -3.81
C THR A 283 2.11 9.18 -2.68
N ALA A 284 1.12 9.59 -1.90
CA ALA A 284 1.28 10.56 -0.82
C ALA A 284 2.34 10.15 0.21
N TYR A 285 2.49 8.82 0.47
CA TYR A 285 3.53 8.30 1.36
C TYR A 285 4.95 8.61 0.88
N LEU A 286 5.15 8.83 -0.44
CA LEU A 286 6.45 9.18 -1.00
C LEU A 286 6.94 10.55 -0.54
N ARG A 287 6.04 11.42 -0.07
CA ARG A 287 6.34 12.74 0.49
C ARG A 287 6.55 12.72 2.00
N LYS A 288 6.39 11.58 2.65
CA LYS A 288 6.42 11.45 4.12
C LYS A 288 7.68 10.72 4.58
N ALA A 289 8.18 11.12 5.74
CA ALA A 289 9.22 10.41 6.47
C ALA A 289 9.00 10.58 7.97
N TYR A 290 9.51 9.64 8.77
CA TYR A 290 9.59 9.78 10.22
C TYR A 290 11.04 10.02 10.61
N ILE A 291 11.27 11.05 11.42
CA ILE A 291 12.57 11.35 12.00
C ILE A 291 12.49 11.26 13.52
N GLU A 292 13.47 10.63 14.15
CA GLU A 292 13.62 10.67 15.60
C GLU A 292 14.90 11.38 16.02
N SER A 293 14.89 11.92 17.23
CA SER A 293 16.05 12.55 17.86
C SER A 293 17.21 11.57 18.03
N LEU A 294 18.46 12.08 18.08
CA LEU A 294 19.65 11.25 18.24
C LEU A 294 19.63 10.37 19.51
N ASP A 295 18.88 10.76 20.53
CA ASP A 295 18.66 9.99 21.76
C ASP A 295 17.39 9.11 21.71
N GLY A 296 16.65 9.14 20.60
CA GLY A 296 15.43 8.38 20.38
C GLY A 296 14.22 8.82 21.21
N GLN A 297 14.27 9.97 21.91
CA GLN A 297 13.21 10.34 22.85
C GLN A 297 11.98 10.93 22.19
N TYR A 298 12.15 11.63 21.08
CA TYR A 298 11.06 12.34 20.39
C TYR A 298 11.14 12.12 18.88
N GLY A 299 9.99 12.17 18.23
CA GLY A 299 9.88 12.08 16.78
C GLY A 299 9.02 13.18 16.17
N PHE A 300 9.19 13.34 14.84
CA PHE A 300 8.34 14.15 13.98
C PHE A 300 7.93 13.34 12.74
N LEU A 301 6.72 13.59 12.28
CA LEU A 301 6.34 13.30 10.90
C LEU A 301 6.87 14.45 10.03
N LEU A 302 7.70 14.13 9.06
CA LEU A 302 8.15 15.08 8.02
C LEU A 302 7.23 14.97 6.82
N ARG A 303 6.76 16.12 6.32
CA ARG A 303 6.03 16.22 5.08
C ARG A 303 6.81 17.08 4.08
N MET A 304 7.33 16.43 3.06
CA MET A 304 8.04 17.09 1.97
C MET A 304 7.05 17.66 0.96
N GLU A 305 7.40 18.75 0.28
CA GLU A 305 6.55 19.38 -0.74
C GLU A 305 6.27 18.44 -1.91
N THR A 306 7.29 17.74 -2.38
CA THR A 306 7.18 16.77 -3.47
C THR A 306 7.81 15.44 -3.11
N ALA A 307 7.49 14.40 -3.88
CA ALA A 307 8.13 13.09 -3.74
C ALA A 307 9.64 13.12 -4.03
N ASP A 308 10.08 14.02 -4.89
CA ASP A 308 11.50 14.17 -5.25
C ASP A 308 12.29 14.90 -4.15
N ASP A 309 11.63 15.70 -3.32
CA ASP A 309 12.24 16.32 -2.16
C ASP A 309 12.54 15.31 -1.04
N ASN A 310 11.85 14.18 -1.00
CA ASN A 310 12.11 13.11 -0.04
C ASN A 310 13.28 12.24 -0.51
N ILE A 311 14.49 12.71 -0.22
CA ILE A 311 15.74 12.02 -0.59
C ILE A 311 16.22 11.04 0.48
N PHE A 312 15.47 10.84 1.54
CA PHE A 312 15.88 10.07 2.70
C PHE A 312 15.93 8.58 2.44
N GLY A 313 16.99 7.94 2.94
CA GLY A 313 17.11 6.50 3.08
C GLY A 313 16.77 6.05 4.51
N HIS A 314 16.43 4.77 4.65
CA HIS A 314 16.17 4.17 5.95
C HIS A 314 17.45 4.22 6.83
N TYR A 315 17.31 4.71 8.05
CA TYR A 315 18.37 4.93 9.05
C TYR A 315 19.36 6.06 8.74
N ASP A 316 19.14 6.87 7.73
CA ASP A 316 19.99 8.03 7.49
C ASP A 316 20.07 8.93 8.72
N LYS A 317 21.29 9.37 9.05
CA LYS A 317 21.50 10.49 9.97
C LYS A 317 21.42 11.79 9.17
N VAL A 318 20.55 12.69 9.59
CA VAL A 318 20.31 13.95 8.86
C VAL A 318 20.40 15.16 9.75
N SER A 319 20.84 16.29 9.17
CA SER A 319 20.70 17.64 9.74
C SER A 319 19.72 18.41 8.88
N LEU A 320 18.63 18.91 9.47
CA LEU A 320 17.57 19.63 8.78
C LEU A 320 17.54 21.10 9.20
N LEU A 321 17.49 21.99 8.21
CA LEU A 321 17.21 23.41 8.39
C LEU A 321 15.69 23.62 8.41
N LEU A 322 15.14 24.14 9.49
CA LEU A 322 13.70 24.30 9.63
C LEU A 322 13.19 25.70 9.24
N LYS A 323 14.05 26.64 8.85
CA LYS A 323 13.62 27.96 8.38
C LYS A 323 12.68 27.83 7.17
N GLY A 324 11.50 28.40 7.29
CA GLY A 324 10.46 28.34 6.27
C GLY A 324 9.56 27.09 6.35
N ALA A 325 9.87 26.14 7.22
CA ALA A 325 8.96 25.05 7.53
C ALA A 325 7.85 25.47 8.49
N GLU A 326 6.80 24.68 8.56
CA GLU A 326 5.71 24.84 9.51
C GLU A 326 5.71 23.67 10.50
N ILE A 327 5.40 23.96 11.76
CA ILE A 327 5.16 22.94 12.78
C ILE A 327 3.69 22.92 13.15
N LEU A 328 3.08 21.73 13.08
CA LEU A 328 1.74 21.45 13.58
C LEU A 328 1.85 20.59 14.82
N ARG A 329 1.18 20.99 15.90
CA ARG A 329 0.93 20.15 17.08
C ARG A 329 -0.52 19.70 17.08
N GLU A 330 -0.73 18.42 17.23
CA GLU A 330 -2.03 17.83 17.50
C GLU A 330 -2.04 17.23 18.90
N ASP A 331 -3.17 17.34 19.59
CA ASP A 331 -3.37 16.79 20.94
C ASP A 331 -4.24 15.51 20.89
N ASN A 332 -4.14 14.71 21.95
CA ASN A 332 -4.94 13.48 22.17
C ASN A 332 -4.80 12.40 21.06
N PRO A 333 -3.61 11.81 20.86
CA PRO A 333 -2.37 12.00 21.60
C PRO A 333 -1.55 13.17 21.09
N GLU A 334 -0.65 13.69 21.93
CA GLU A 334 0.26 14.75 21.55
C GLU A 334 1.26 14.26 20.49
N ARG A 335 1.22 14.85 19.30
CA ARG A 335 2.09 14.51 18.17
C ARG A 335 2.40 15.74 17.33
N TYR A 336 3.47 15.64 16.54
CA TYR A 336 4.02 16.80 15.83
C TYR A 336 4.38 16.47 14.39
N GLU A 337 4.02 17.37 13.49
CA GLU A 337 4.37 17.33 12.07
C GLU A 337 5.19 18.54 11.69
N LEU A 338 6.21 18.34 10.85
CA LEU A 338 6.96 19.40 10.18
C LEU A 338 6.63 19.34 8.68
N SER A 339 6.07 20.40 8.14
CA SER A 339 5.63 20.52 6.74
C SER A 339 6.32 21.69 6.02
N GLY A 340 6.07 21.81 4.70
CA GLY A 340 6.73 22.81 3.86
C GLY A 340 8.23 22.54 3.63
N LEU A 341 8.66 21.29 3.82
CA LEU A 341 10.05 20.90 3.66
C LEU A 341 10.36 20.54 2.21
N THR A 342 11.50 21.02 1.74
CA THR A 342 12.07 20.68 0.43
C THR A 342 13.45 20.07 0.62
N VAL A 343 14.03 19.57 -0.45
CA VAL A 343 15.41 19.09 -0.42
C VAL A 343 16.41 20.14 0.04
N SER A 344 16.13 21.43 -0.17
CA SER A 344 16.99 22.53 0.31
C SER A 344 17.05 22.67 1.84
N ASN A 345 16.11 22.06 2.54
CA ASN A 345 16.13 21.96 4.00
C ASN A 345 17.12 20.90 4.53
N VAL A 346 17.61 19.99 3.68
CA VAL A 346 18.54 18.92 4.06
C VAL A 346 19.98 19.43 3.98
N LEU A 347 20.55 19.83 5.13
CA LEU A 347 21.92 20.32 5.19
C LEU A 347 22.95 19.19 5.08
N VAL A 348 22.71 18.09 5.76
CA VAL A 348 23.58 16.92 5.78
C VAL A 348 22.71 15.67 5.73
N ARG A 349 23.15 14.70 4.95
CA ARG A 349 22.59 13.35 4.90
C ARG A 349 23.74 12.35 4.88
N GLU A 350 23.82 11.54 5.90
CA GLU A 350 24.80 10.44 6.02
C GLU A 350 24.03 9.12 6.02
N ALA A 351 24.42 8.20 5.13
CA ALA A 351 23.85 6.88 5.12
C ALA A 351 24.15 6.17 6.46
N GLY A 352 23.09 5.71 7.12
CA GLY A 352 23.15 5.09 8.43
C GLY A 352 22.93 3.57 8.39
N SER A 353 22.77 3.00 9.56
CA SER A 353 22.45 1.59 9.76
C SER A 353 21.54 1.42 10.96
N ALA A 354 20.82 0.31 11.02
CA ALA A 354 19.94 -0.02 12.13
C ALA A 354 20.63 0.03 13.50
N ASN A 355 21.94 -0.30 13.56
CA ASN A 355 22.69 -0.29 14.82
C ASN A 355 23.03 1.11 15.34
N ALA A 356 22.91 2.13 14.49
CA ALA A 356 23.14 3.53 14.90
C ALA A 356 21.91 4.17 15.52
N VAL A 357 20.72 3.66 15.21
CA VAL A 357 19.44 4.15 15.72
C VAL A 357 19.26 3.66 17.16
N PRO A 358 18.88 4.52 18.12
CA PRO A 358 18.60 4.11 19.49
C PRO A 358 17.53 3.00 19.54
N SER A 359 17.81 1.96 20.30
CA SER A 359 16.83 0.89 20.52
C SER A 359 16.01 1.21 21.76
N LYS A 360 14.68 1.31 21.59
CA LYS A 360 13.73 1.42 22.70
C LYS A 360 12.96 0.12 22.81
N GLU A 361 13.31 -0.70 23.78
CA GLU A 361 12.56 -1.93 24.08
C GLU A 361 11.48 -1.63 25.11
N LYS A 362 10.23 -1.90 24.75
CA LYS A 362 9.05 -1.62 25.57
C LYS A 362 8.04 -2.75 25.49
N HIS A 363 7.25 -2.91 26.55
CA HIS A 363 5.94 -3.54 26.44
C HIS A 363 4.91 -2.55 25.89
N ILE A 364 3.80 -3.04 25.39
CA ILE A 364 2.76 -2.19 24.81
C ILE A 364 2.22 -1.19 25.86
N SER A 365 2.10 -1.62 27.11
CA SER A 365 1.64 -0.80 28.24
C SER A 365 2.57 0.37 28.60
N GLU A 366 3.83 0.32 28.19
CA GLU A 366 4.84 1.33 28.48
C GLU A 366 4.90 2.46 27.45
N LEU A 367 4.08 2.39 26.39
CA LEU A 367 4.02 3.42 25.36
C LEU A 367 3.42 4.73 25.88
N THR A 368 3.99 5.83 25.44
CA THR A 368 3.57 7.19 25.78
C THR A 368 3.47 8.06 24.51
N ASP A 369 2.87 9.24 24.61
CA ASP A 369 2.79 10.19 23.50
C ASP A 369 4.17 10.63 22.98
N ALA A 370 5.21 10.56 23.82
CA ALA A 370 6.57 10.86 23.40
C ALA A 370 7.13 9.84 22.39
N ASP A 371 6.59 8.63 22.38
CA ASP A 371 7.03 7.57 21.48
C ASP A 371 6.48 7.72 20.04
N ILE A 372 5.46 8.58 19.85
CA ILE A 372 4.89 8.80 18.50
C ILE A 372 5.96 9.36 17.56
N TYR A 373 6.05 8.73 16.38
CA TYR A 373 7.04 8.96 15.32
C TYR A 373 8.47 8.56 15.70
N THR A 374 8.66 7.75 16.75
CA THR A 374 9.95 7.12 17.06
C THR A 374 9.93 5.63 16.76
N TYR A 375 11.10 5.03 16.59
CA TYR A 375 11.28 3.62 16.29
C TYR A 375 11.40 2.81 17.59
N VAL A 376 10.45 1.91 17.81
CA VAL A 376 10.32 1.14 19.04
C VAL A 376 10.39 -0.36 18.74
N THR A 377 10.98 -1.13 19.64
CA THR A 377 10.92 -2.58 19.67
C THR A 377 9.93 -3.01 20.76
N LEU A 378 8.76 -3.49 20.35
CA LEU A 378 7.81 -4.11 21.27
C LEU A 378 8.25 -5.53 21.57
N LYS A 379 8.29 -5.88 22.87
CA LYS A 379 8.75 -7.18 23.37
C LYS A 379 7.59 -8.15 23.48
N ASP A 380 7.91 -9.42 23.35
CA ASP A 380 7.05 -10.54 23.70
C ASP A 380 5.67 -10.48 23.04
N CYS A 381 5.68 -10.11 21.75
CA CYS A 381 4.49 -9.91 20.95
C CYS A 381 4.10 -11.14 20.12
N GLU A 382 2.82 -11.22 19.77
CA GLU A 382 2.26 -12.21 18.84
C GLU A 382 1.09 -11.64 18.04
N PHE A 383 0.77 -12.24 16.89
CA PHE A 383 -0.51 -12.06 16.23
C PHE A 383 -1.52 -13.06 16.79
N PRO A 384 -2.43 -12.64 17.68
CA PRO A 384 -3.38 -13.57 18.30
C PRO A 384 -4.46 -14.07 17.34
N VAL A 385 -4.75 -13.32 16.26
CA VAL A 385 -5.64 -13.75 15.19
C VAL A 385 -4.80 -14.41 14.09
N ARG A 386 -4.69 -15.74 14.15
CA ARG A 386 -3.83 -16.53 13.26
C ARG A 386 -4.49 -16.86 11.93
N LYS A 387 -4.91 -15.82 11.20
CA LYS A 387 -5.58 -15.97 9.92
C LYS A 387 -5.31 -14.80 8.98
N GLY A 388 -5.16 -15.10 7.69
CA GLY A 388 -5.00 -14.13 6.62
C GLY A 388 -3.58 -13.62 6.42
N ALA A 389 -3.44 -12.46 5.78
CA ALA A 389 -2.19 -11.78 5.47
C ALA A 389 -2.05 -10.48 6.26
N LEU A 390 -0.89 -9.82 6.18
CA LEU A 390 -0.71 -8.50 6.82
C LEU A 390 -1.74 -7.49 6.30
N THR A 391 -1.96 -7.46 4.99
CA THR A 391 -3.07 -6.70 4.38
C THR A 391 -3.77 -7.57 3.34
N PRO A 392 -4.93 -8.12 3.65
CA PRO A 392 -5.65 -9.02 2.75
C PRO A 392 -6.40 -8.32 1.61
N LEU A 393 -6.43 -6.99 1.57
CA LEU A 393 -7.16 -6.20 0.57
C LEU A 393 -6.74 -6.51 -0.87
N ASN A 394 -7.71 -6.63 -1.75
CA ASN A 394 -7.50 -6.86 -3.18
C ASN A 394 -7.41 -5.53 -3.94
N ASP A 395 -6.24 -5.21 -4.51
CA ASP A 395 -5.99 -3.96 -5.25
C ASP A 395 -6.89 -3.81 -6.47
N ALA A 396 -7.06 -4.89 -7.23
CA ALA A 396 -7.90 -4.85 -8.43
C ALA A 396 -9.34 -4.48 -8.07
N TYR A 397 -9.83 -4.94 -6.92
CA TYR A 397 -11.14 -4.58 -6.43
C TYR A 397 -11.21 -3.11 -6.02
N THR A 398 -10.28 -2.63 -5.22
CA THR A 398 -10.25 -1.24 -4.75
C THR A 398 -10.20 -0.26 -5.91
N LEU A 399 -9.40 -0.54 -6.93
CA LEU A 399 -9.27 0.30 -8.12
C LEU A 399 -10.52 0.25 -9.01
N SER A 400 -11.07 -0.96 -9.29
CA SER A 400 -12.19 -1.12 -10.21
C SER A 400 -13.52 -0.61 -9.67
N HIS A 401 -13.66 -0.50 -8.36
CA HIS A 401 -14.90 -0.06 -7.69
C HIS A 401 -14.81 1.34 -7.08
N GLY A 402 -13.77 2.09 -7.41
CA GLY A 402 -13.60 3.45 -6.88
C GLY A 402 -13.35 3.49 -5.37
N LYS A 403 -12.82 2.41 -4.79
CA LYS A 403 -12.48 2.29 -3.37
C LYS A 403 -11.00 2.60 -3.11
N GLY A 404 -10.40 3.45 -3.90
CA GLY A 404 -9.00 3.85 -3.76
C GLY A 404 -8.65 4.53 -2.44
N ASN A 405 -9.66 4.82 -1.60
CA ASN A 405 -9.46 5.35 -0.25
C ASN A 405 -9.09 4.29 0.79
N ILE A 406 -9.15 3.00 0.45
CA ILE A 406 -8.72 1.93 1.35
C ILE A 406 -7.22 1.73 1.19
N SER A 407 -6.45 2.29 2.11
CA SER A 407 -5.00 2.37 1.98
C SER A 407 -4.23 1.50 2.96
N LYS A 408 -4.88 0.99 4.01
CA LYS A 408 -4.24 0.24 5.10
C LYS A 408 -5.17 -0.81 5.69
N TYR A 409 -4.58 -1.77 6.40
CA TYR A 409 -5.32 -2.77 7.16
C TYR A 409 -4.72 -2.93 8.56
N PRO A 410 -5.55 -2.86 9.62
CA PRO A 410 -5.10 -3.04 11.00
C PRO A 410 -5.02 -4.54 11.35
N ARG A 411 -3.90 -4.96 11.91
CA ARG A 411 -3.72 -6.27 12.53
C ARG A 411 -3.52 -6.12 14.02
N LEU A 412 -4.28 -6.88 14.79
CA LEU A 412 -4.13 -6.94 16.22
C LEU A 412 -2.80 -7.60 16.59
N VAL A 413 -2.08 -7.01 17.51
CA VAL A 413 -0.86 -7.52 18.16
C VAL A 413 -1.11 -7.52 19.66
N ARG A 414 -0.71 -8.58 20.35
CA ARG A 414 -0.80 -8.71 21.80
C ARG A 414 0.58 -9.04 22.36
N ASP A 415 0.90 -8.53 23.53
CA ASP A 415 2.12 -8.90 24.26
C ASP A 415 1.84 -9.90 25.39
N SER A 416 2.92 -10.40 26.01
CA SER A 416 2.83 -11.36 27.12
C SER A 416 2.22 -10.79 28.40
N GLU A 417 2.18 -9.45 28.54
CA GLU A 417 1.55 -8.78 29.68
C GLU A 417 0.03 -8.59 29.49
N GLY A 418 -0.54 -9.09 28.38
CA GLY A 418 -1.95 -9.00 28.07
C GLY A 418 -2.40 -7.67 27.48
N SER A 419 -1.46 -6.78 27.15
CA SER A 419 -1.76 -5.55 26.44
C SER A 419 -1.83 -5.78 24.94
N SER A 420 -2.62 -4.99 24.23
CA SER A 420 -2.76 -5.08 22.77
C SER A 420 -2.62 -3.75 22.07
N ILE A 421 -2.18 -3.81 20.82
CA ILE A 421 -1.99 -2.69 19.89
C ILE A 421 -2.35 -3.16 18.49
N TYR A 422 -2.64 -2.25 17.57
CA TYR A 422 -2.75 -2.59 16.16
C TYR A 422 -1.46 -2.24 15.41
N THR A 423 -1.04 -3.13 14.51
CA THR A 423 -0.07 -2.79 13.48
C THR A 423 -0.78 -2.47 12.18
N TYR A 424 -0.37 -1.40 11.51
CA TYR A 424 -0.87 -1.06 10.19
C TYR A 424 0.07 -1.53 9.09
N THR A 425 -0.53 -2.09 8.04
CA THR A 425 0.16 -2.41 6.80
C THR A 425 -0.59 -1.77 5.64
N SER A 426 0.09 -0.89 4.93
CA SER A 426 -0.47 -0.18 3.78
C SER A 426 -0.65 -1.10 2.57
N THR A 427 -1.59 -0.78 1.69
CA THR A 427 -1.78 -1.48 0.41
C THR A 427 -0.62 -1.29 -0.56
N THR A 428 0.21 -0.27 -0.35
CA THR A 428 1.45 -0.02 -1.08
C THR A 428 2.64 -0.87 -0.62
N CYS A 429 2.50 -1.58 0.52
CA CYS A 429 3.56 -2.42 1.08
C CYS A 429 3.78 -3.68 0.22
N PRO A 430 4.99 -3.91 -0.36
CA PRO A 430 5.22 -4.99 -1.30
C PRO A 430 5.16 -6.40 -0.68
N TYR A 431 5.42 -6.51 0.62
CA TYR A 431 5.39 -7.80 1.35
C TYR A 431 4.10 -8.03 2.14
N ARG A 432 3.05 -7.24 1.90
CA ARG A 432 1.78 -7.33 2.64
C ARG A 432 1.00 -8.64 2.44
N ARG A 433 1.23 -9.32 1.31
CA ARG A 433 0.61 -10.58 0.88
C ARG A 433 1.41 -11.21 -0.27
N ASP A 434 0.79 -11.89 -1.20
CA ASP A 434 1.36 -12.45 -2.44
C ASP A 434 2.45 -13.50 -2.18
N GLY A 435 2.08 -14.51 -1.40
CA GLY A 435 2.97 -15.61 -1.01
C GLY A 435 3.71 -15.38 0.29
N VAL A 436 3.61 -14.19 0.87
CA VAL A 436 4.13 -13.91 2.21
C VAL A 436 3.11 -14.38 3.24
N LYS A 437 3.50 -15.34 4.06
CA LYS A 437 2.67 -15.85 5.16
C LYS A 437 2.63 -14.86 6.31
N LEU A 438 1.48 -14.78 6.99
CA LEU A 438 1.42 -14.11 8.28
C LEU A 438 2.37 -14.85 9.24
N PRO A 439 3.33 -14.17 9.88
CA PRO A 439 4.22 -14.82 10.83
C PRO A 439 3.43 -15.30 12.05
N TYR A 440 3.61 -16.57 12.39
CA TYR A 440 3.06 -17.17 13.60
C TYR A 440 4.16 -17.28 14.68
N GLY A 441 3.72 -17.58 15.90
CA GLY A 441 4.61 -17.62 17.05
C GLY A 441 4.74 -16.26 17.72
N SER A 442 5.75 -16.14 18.56
CA SER A 442 5.96 -14.96 19.40
C SER A 442 7.37 -14.42 19.25
N GLY A 443 7.55 -13.14 19.55
CA GLY A 443 8.84 -12.49 19.47
C GLY A 443 8.74 -10.98 19.58
N THR A 444 9.58 -10.27 18.84
CA THR A 444 9.59 -8.81 18.86
C THR A 444 8.88 -8.24 17.63
N LEU A 445 8.23 -7.10 17.81
CA LEU A 445 7.70 -6.30 16.72
C LEU A 445 8.35 -4.93 16.75
N LYS A 446 9.09 -4.59 15.68
CA LYS A 446 9.74 -3.28 15.54
C LYS A 446 8.93 -2.40 14.60
N GLY A 447 9.02 -1.10 14.79
CA GLY A 447 8.39 -0.15 13.91
C GLY A 447 8.26 1.24 14.50
N VAL A 448 7.67 2.12 13.73
CA VAL A 448 7.38 3.49 14.15
C VAL A 448 6.01 3.52 14.84
N ILE A 449 5.95 4.09 16.03
CA ILE A 449 4.70 4.32 16.74
C ILE A 449 3.96 5.48 16.08
N VAL A 450 2.68 5.29 15.81
CA VAL A 450 1.82 6.30 15.18
C VAL A 450 0.49 6.40 15.94
N HIS A 451 -0.28 7.44 15.64
CA HIS A 451 -1.71 7.50 15.97
C HIS A 451 -2.50 7.66 14.67
N GLU A 452 -3.31 6.68 14.38
CA GLU A 452 -4.12 6.64 13.17
C GLU A 452 -5.47 5.98 13.48
N LEU A 453 -6.50 6.43 12.77
CA LEU A 453 -7.84 5.92 12.95
C LEU A 453 -8.07 4.60 12.21
N PHE A 454 -9.12 3.89 12.59
CA PHE A 454 -9.57 2.71 11.87
C PHE A 454 -9.87 3.09 10.41
N PRO A 455 -9.50 2.24 9.43
CA PRO A 455 -9.70 2.58 8.02
C PRO A 455 -11.17 2.85 7.71
N ASN A 456 -11.41 3.98 7.06
CA ASN A 456 -12.72 4.31 6.57
C ASN A 456 -12.99 3.59 5.24
N TYR A 457 -13.80 2.54 5.27
CA TYR A 457 -14.24 1.83 4.07
C TYR A 457 -15.43 2.50 3.39
N VAL A 458 -15.86 3.67 3.86
CA VAL A 458 -17.11 4.31 3.51
C VAL A 458 -16.88 5.57 2.69
N TYR A 459 -17.84 5.91 1.90
CA TYR A 459 -18.05 7.23 1.33
C TYR A 459 -18.27 8.26 2.44
N GLY A 460 -17.31 9.13 2.67
CA GLY A 460 -17.45 10.21 3.64
C GLY A 460 -16.07 10.69 4.11
N ASP A 461 -16.02 11.90 4.60
CA ASP A 461 -14.78 12.57 5.00
C ASP A 461 -14.41 12.32 6.47
N ASN A 462 -15.17 11.48 7.17
CA ASN A 462 -15.05 11.35 8.60
C ASN A 462 -14.36 10.03 8.98
N ASP A 463 -13.07 10.10 9.29
CA ASP A 463 -12.39 9.12 10.11
C ASP A 463 -12.72 9.40 11.58
N ASP A 464 -14.00 9.21 11.96
CA ASP A 464 -14.48 9.45 13.32
C ASP A 464 -14.31 8.18 14.15
N GLU A 465 -13.52 8.25 15.21
CA GLU A 465 -13.27 7.11 16.10
C GLU A 465 -14.54 6.52 16.69
N ASP A 466 -15.54 7.36 16.96
CA ASP A 466 -16.83 6.91 17.53
C ASP A 466 -17.64 6.12 16.50
N LEU A 467 -17.53 6.45 15.21
CA LEU A 467 -18.24 5.78 14.12
C LEU A 467 -17.61 4.46 13.70
N TYR A 468 -16.29 4.36 13.74
CA TYR A 468 -15.53 3.18 13.25
C TYR A 468 -14.99 2.31 14.39
N GLY A 469 -15.17 2.75 15.61
CA GLY A 469 -14.63 2.11 16.81
C GLY A 469 -13.16 2.44 17.01
N ASN A 470 -12.85 2.82 18.23
CA ASN A 470 -11.48 3.10 18.65
C ASN A 470 -10.61 1.87 18.51
N ILE A 471 -9.40 2.03 17.97
CA ILE A 471 -8.36 1.00 17.86
C ILE A 471 -7.17 1.31 18.78
N GLY A 472 -7.37 2.11 19.79
CA GLY A 472 -6.37 2.48 20.80
C GLY A 472 -5.66 3.79 20.47
N ARG A 473 -4.93 4.27 21.48
CA ARG A 473 -4.20 5.54 21.43
C ARG A 473 -2.96 5.47 20.54
N TYR A 474 -2.36 4.30 20.42
CA TYR A 474 -1.15 4.07 19.63
C TYR A 474 -1.33 2.90 18.69
N GLN A 475 -0.68 2.97 17.53
CA GLN A 475 -0.51 1.90 16.58
C GLN A 475 0.95 1.83 16.18
N ILE A 476 1.38 0.73 15.55
CA ILE A 476 2.76 0.55 15.09
C ILE A 476 2.80 0.29 13.59
N ARG A 477 3.73 0.94 12.87
CA ARG A 477 4.02 0.67 11.47
C ARG A 477 5.41 0.03 11.34
N HIS A 478 5.47 -1.25 11.03
CA HIS A 478 6.72 -1.92 10.66
C HIS A 478 7.28 -1.31 9.37
N GLN A 479 8.59 -1.18 9.28
CA GLN A 479 9.28 -0.54 8.15
C GLN A 479 9.96 -1.54 7.21
N SER A 480 10.02 -2.81 7.62
CA SER A 480 10.48 -3.95 6.83
C SER A 480 9.78 -5.23 7.30
N TYR A 481 9.79 -6.27 6.47
CA TYR A 481 9.28 -7.59 6.92
C TYR A 481 10.10 -8.16 8.09
N SER A 482 11.40 -7.86 8.14
CA SER A 482 12.29 -8.29 9.22
C SER A 482 12.02 -7.61 10.58
N ASP A 483 11.21 -6.56 10.61
CA ASP A 483 10.77 -5.93 11.86
C ASP A 483 9.79 -6.82 12.63
N ILE A 484 9.18 -7.80 11.95
CA ILE A 484 8.29 -8.79 12.56
C ILE A 484 9.14 -10.02 12.90
N GLY A 485 9.79 -9.97 14.06
CA GLY A 485 10.72 -10.99 14.54
C GLY A 485 10.02 -12.12 15.31
N PHE A 486 8.92 -12.66 14.78
CA PHE A 486 8.20 -13.78 15.42
C PHE A 486 8.80 -15.12 15.01
N ASP A 487 9.03 -15.97 16.00
CA ASP A 487 9.50 -17.34 15.83
C ASP A 487 8.35 -18.32 16.13
N LYS A 488 7.99 -19.13 15.15
CA LYS A 488 6.92 -20.14 15.27
C LYS A 488 7.14 -21.19 16.35
N GLU A 489 8.38 -21.39 16.76
CA GLU A 489 8.75 -22.33 17.84
C GLU A 489 8.65 -21.70 19.25
N VAL A 490 8.39 -20.40 19.31
CA VAL A 490 8.21 -19.65 20.55
C VAL A 490 6.77 -19.20 20.67
N SER A 491 6.13 -19.44 21.80
CA SER A 491 4.78 -18.95 22.09
C SER A 491 4.70 -18.45 23.51
N PHE A 492 4.26 -17.20 23.68
CA PHE A 492 4.01 -16.60 25.01
C PHE A 492 2.62 -16.94 25.53
N SER A 493 1.72 -17.36 24.67
CA SER A 493 0.38 -17.78 25.08
C SER A 493 0.06 -19.19 24.62
N ASN A 494 -0.84 -19.85 25.36
CA ASN A 494 -1.43 -21.12 25.02
C ASN A 494 -2.82 -20.92 24.46
N ILE A 495 -3.24 -21.76 23.50
CA ILE A 495 -4.58 -21.75 22.97
C ILE A 495 -5.45 -22.64 23.84
N LEU A 496 -6.44 -22.02 24.51
CA LEU A 496 -7.46 -22.76 25.23
C LEU A 496 -8.53 -23.31 24.25
N VAL A 497 -8.96 -22.47 23.34
CA VAL A 497 -9.90 -22.81 22.27
C VAL A 497 -9.69 -21.91 21.06
N GLU A 498 -9.76 -22.46 19.86
CA GLU A 498 -9.74 -21.68 18.62
C GLU A 498 -10.78 -22.20 17.63
N PHE A 499 -11.48 -21.28 16.98
CA PHE A 499 -12.37 -21.54 15.85
C PHE A 499 -11.87 -20.71 14.65
N ARG A 500 -11.44 -21.38 13.59
CA ARG A 500 -10.81 -20.75 12.43
C ARG A 500 -11.44 -21.14 11.10
N TYR A 501 -11.99 -22.32 11.03
CA TYR A 501 -12.61 -22.85 9.82
C TYR A 501 -14.03 -23.31 10.11
N ALA A 502 -14.95 -23.04 9.18
CA ALA A 502 -16.38 -23.31 9.31
C ALA A 502 -16.78 -24.54 8.47
N ALA A 503 -16.18 -25.69 8.71
CA ALA A 503 -16.61 -26.93 8.07
C ALA A 503 -16.80 -28.04 9.11
N GLY A 504 -17.65 -29.01 8.78
CA GLY A 504 -17.85 -30.15 9.62
C GLY A 504 -18.63 -29.90 10.90
N PHE A 505 -19.73 -29.17 10.81
CA PHE A 505 -20.63 -29.03 11.96
C PHE A 505 -21.16 -30.37 12.48
N LYS A 506 -21.42 -30.43 13.77
CA LYS A 506 -21.97 -31.62 14.47
C LYS A 506 -23.36 -31.31 15.00
N THR A 507 -24.18 -32.32 15.14
CA THR A 507 -25.47 -32.22 15.84
C THR A 507 -25.50 -33.29 16.93
N VAL A 508 -25.64 -32.86 18.17
CA VAL A 508 -25.71 -33.70 19.35
C VAL A 508 -26.89 -33.23 20.20
N ASP A 509 -27.76 -34.13 20.58
CA ASP A 509 -28.95 -33.85 21.40
C ASP A 509 -29.81 -32.68 20.88
N GLY A 510 -29.91 -32.56 19.55
CA GLY A 510 -30.68 -31.52 18.86
C GLY A 510 -29.99 -30.16 18.72
N VAL A 511 -28.77 -29.99 19.27
CA VAL A 511 -27.96 -28.80 19.13
C VAL A 511 -26.95 -29.00 17.98
N SER A 512 -26.98 -28.09 17.01
CA SER A 512 -26.01 -28.05 15.91
C SER A 512 -24.96 -26.98 16.19
N TYR A 513 -23.68 -27.37 16.09
CA TYR A 513 -22.56 -26.49 16.43
C TYR A 513 -21.32 -26.80 15.58
N PHE A 514 -20.40 -25.86 15.52
CA PHE A 514 -19.05 -26.06 15.01
C PHE A 514 -18.10 -26.45 16.16
N PRO A 515 -17.32 -27.53 16.03
CA PRO A 515 -16.29 -27.86 16.99
C PRO A 515 -15.11 -26.90 16.89
N ALA A 516 -14.33 -26.77 17.96
CA ALA A 516 -13.08 -26.05 17.93
C ALA A 516 -12.11 -26.66 16.90
N THR A 517 -11.31 -25.80 16.31
CA THR A 517 -10.23 -26.18 15.40
C THR A 517 -8.94 -26.50 16.13
N GLU A 518 -8.75 -25.93 17.32
CA GLU A 518 -7.61 -26.19 18.20
C GLU A 518 -8.01 -25.99 19.68
N GLY A 519 -7.30 -26.60 20.60
CA GLY A 519 -7.54 -26.49 22.04
C GLY A 519 -8.60 -27.46 22.54
N ASP A 520 -9.56 -27.01 23.35
CA ASP A 520 -10.60 -27.85 23.96
C ASP A 520 -11.45 -28.58 22.89
N PRO A 521 -11.33 -29.92 22.79
CA PRO A 521 -12.09 -30.69 21.77
C PRO A 521 -13.59 -30.78 22.08
N THR A 522 -14.04 -30.37 23.26
CA THR A 522 -15.44 -30.35 23.68
C THR A 522 -16.12 -29.01 23.41
N ALA A 523 -15.35 -28.00 23.02
CA ALA A 523 -15.85 -26.67 22.78
C ALA A 523 -16.82 -26.63 21.57
N LYS A 524 -17.76 -25.70 21.66
CA LYS A 524 -18.83 -25.53 20.67
C LYS A 524 -19.01 -24.08 20.30
N PHE A 525 -19.22 -23.82 19.02
CA PHE A 525 -19.60 -22.51 18.49
C PHE A 525 -20.93 -22.62 17.77
N TYR A 526 -21.89 -21.82 18.21
CA TYR A 526 -23.25 -21.77 17.66
C TYR A 526 -23.88 -20.40 17.85
N HIS A 527 -25.10 -20.20 17.37
CA HIS A 527 -25.85 -19.00 17.63
C HIS A 527 -27.28 -19.30 18.06
N THR A 528 -27.96 -18.33 18.68
CA THR A 528 -29.35 -18.42 19.08
C THR A 528 -30.27 -18.16 17.90
N SER A 529 -31.49 -18.66 17.99
CA SER A 529 -32.60 -18.35 17.08
C SER A 529 -33.89 -18.30 17.85
N GLY A 530 -34.52 -17.14 17.94
CA GLY A 530 -35.73 -16.93 18.77
C GLY A 530 -35.48 -17.13 20.26
N GLY A 531 -34.26 -16.87 20.75
CA GLY A 531 -33.86 -17.08 22.14
C GLY A 531 -33.51 -18.52 22.51
N ASP A 532 -33.59 -19.48 21.58
CA ASP A 532 -33.25 -20.87 21.82
C ASP A 532 -31.92 -21.26 21.13
N ILE A 533 -31.07 -22.04 21.82
CA ILE A 533 -29.82 -22.59 21.28
C ILE A 533 -30.18 -23.80 20.42
N THR A 534 -30.45 -23.61 19.15
CA THR A 534 -30.84 -24.73 18.28
C THR A 534 -30.24 -24.69 16.90
N LYS A 535 -29.51 -23.66 16.53
CA LYS A 535 -29.04 -23.52 15.14
C LYS A 535 -27.55 -23.36 15.03
N CYS A 536 -26.98 -24.13 14.10
CA CYS A 536 -25.67 -23.88 13.57
C CYS A 536 -25.66 -22.58 12.78
N PRO A 537 -24.65 -21.73 12.93
CA PRO A 537 -24.51 -20.54 12.11
C PRO A 537 -24.51 -20.90 10.64
N SER A 538 -25.04 -20.03 9.80
CA SER A 538 -24.81 -20.11 8.37
C SER A 538 -23.32 -19.94 8.10
N THR A 539 -22.79 -20.75 7.21
CA THR A 539 -21.40 -20.64 6.82
C THR A 539 -21.25 -19.69 5.64
N PHE A 540 -20.16 -18.98 5.62
CA PHE A 540 -19.89 -17.98 4.60
C PHE A 540 -18.45 -18.09 4.11
N ASN A 541 -18.26 -17.97 2.81
CA ASN A 541 -16.94 -17.90 2.20
C ASN A 541 -16.65 -16.43 1.85
N TYR A 542 -15.87 -15.77 2.69
CA TYR A 542 -15.53 -14.35 2.50
C TYR A 542 -14.64 -14.10 1.31
N ILE A 543 -13.86 -15.10 0.96
CA ILE A 543 -12.76 -14.95 0.02
C ILE A 543 -13.24 -15.17 -1.38
N GLY A 544 -14.31 -15.87 -1.50
CA GLY A 544 -14.87 -16.26 -2.77
C GLY A 544 -16.36 -16.17 -2.79
N TRP A 545 -16.94 -15.12 -2.24
CA TRP A 545 -18.36 -14.97 -2.48
C TRP A 545 -18.62 -14.95 -3.98
N THR A 546 -18.90 -16.10 -4.47
CA THR A 546 -19.41 -16.33 -5.80
C THR A 546 -20.93 -16.08 -5.79
N GLY A 547 -21.31 -14.85 -5.52
CA GLY A 547 -22.57 -14.38 -6.01
C GLY A 547 -22.54 -14.54 -7.52
N THR A 548 -23.53 -15.12 -8.07
CA THR A 548 -23.69 -15.73 -9.38
C THR A 548 -23.24 -14.93 -10.61
N SER A 549 -22.54 -13.84 -10.51
CA SER A 549 -22.20 -13.07 -11.70
C SER A 549 -20.94 -12.23 -11.69
N SER A 550 -20.14 -12.18 -10.67
CA SER A 550 -18.84 -11.49 -10.72
C SER A 550 -18.23 -11.28 -9.33
N GLY A 551 -18.22 -12.31 -8.51
CA GLY A 551 -17.69 -12.23 -7.16
C GLY A 551 -16.20 -11.92 -7.16
N VAL A 552 -15.87 -10.68 -6.93
CA VAL A 552 -14.53 -10.25 -6.57
C VAL A 552 -14.47 -10.24 -5.06
N ALA A 553 -13.66 -11.11 -4.50
CA ALA A 553 -13.39 -11.06 -3.07
C ALA A 553 -12.58 -9.77 -2.78
N PRO A 554 -13.06 -8.90 -1.92
CA PRO A 554 -12.35 -7.69 -1.54
C PRO A 554 -11.09 -7.99 -0.72
N PHE A 555 -11.02 -9.18 -0.11
CA PHE A 555 -9.93 -9.62 0.72
C PHE A 555 -9.32 -10.92 0.20
N LYS A 556 -8.00 -11.00 0.17
CA LYS A 556 -7.25 -12.24 -0.12
C LYS A 556 -6.76 -12.85 1.20
N ASP A 557 -7.66 -13.41 1.96
CA ASP A 557 -7.41 -13.92 3.30
C ASP A 557 -6.49 -15.15 3.37
N HIS A 558 -6.41 -15.90 2.28
CA HIS A 558 -5.67 -17.16 2.28
C HIS A 558 -4.23 -17.06 1.80
N VAL A 559 -3.73 -15.86 1.58
CA VAL A 559 -2.29 -15.72 1.37
C VAL A 559 -1.57 -16.28 2.59
N GLY A 560 -0.87 -17.38 2.38
CA GLY A 560 -0.23 -18.11 3.44
C GLY A 560 -1.12 -19.12 4.18
N PHE A 561 -2.27 -19.54 3.59
CA PHE A 561 -2.99 -20.71 4.09
C PHE A 561 -2.02 -21.89 4.29
N ASP A 562 -2.03 -22.44 5.48
CA ASP A 562 -1.22 -23.58 5.85
C ASP A 562 -2.12 -24.79 6.05
N SER A 563 -2.11 -25.71 5.08
CA SER A 563 -2.89 -26.96 5.16
C SER A 563 -2.54 -27.78 6.39
N SER A 564 -1.29 -27.68 6.87
CA SER A 564 -0.83 -28.38 8.07
C SER A 564 -1.61 -28.01 9.33
N LEU A 565 -2.25 -26.84 9.35
CA LEU A 565 -3.11 -26.43 10.46
C LEU A 565 -4.52 -27.00 10.38
N ALA A 566 -4.98 -27.39 9.19
CA ALA A 566 -6.32 -27.94 8.98
C ALA A 566 -6.34 -29.49 8.93
N GLU A 567 -5.27 -30.12 8.44
CA GLU A 567 -5.17 -31.57 8.31
C GLU A 567 -5.33 -32.34 9.64
N PRO A 568 -4.73 -31.91 10.77
CA PRO A 568 -4.95 -32.58 12.05
C PRO A 568 -6.41 -32.58 12.52
N LEU A 569 -7.22 -31.69 11.97
CA LEU A 569 -8.64 -31.54 12.29
C LEU A 569 -9.56 -32.41 11.43
N GLY A 570 -8.98 -33.22 10.53
CA GLY A 570 -9.73 -34.10 9.63
C GLY A 570 -10.01 -33.53 8.24
N TYR A 571 -9.40 -32.38 7.91
CA TYR A 571 -9.43 -31.85 6.56
C TYR A 571 -8.29 -32.48 5.73
N SER A 572 -8.59 -32.88 4.52
CA SER A 572 -7.56 -33.25 3.55
C SER A 572 -7.78 -32.53 2.23
N PHE A 573 -6.67 -32.15 1.61
CA PHE A 573 -6.63 -31.41 0.34
C PHE A 573 -6.01 -32.31 -0.73
N ALA A 574 -6.32 -32.06 -2.00
CA ALA A 574 -5.68 -32.75 -3.10
C ALA A 574 -4.17 -32.48 -3.11
N ASP A 575 -3.36 -33.45 -3.52
CA ASP A 575 -1.91 -33.30 -3.67
C ASP A 575 -1.58 -32.08 -4.54
N GLY A 576 -0.69 -31.23 -4.04
CA GLY A 576 -0.31 -30.01 -4.73
C GLY A 576 -1.36 -28.89 -4.69
N TYR A 577 -2.35 -29.00 -3.80
CA TYR A 577 -3.34 -27.94 -3.62
C TYR A 577 -2.67 -26.64 -3.14
N VAL A 578 -2.73 -25.64 -3.98
CA VAL A 578 -2.26 -24.29 -3.67
C VAL A 578 -3.44 -23.35 -3.88
N PHE A 579 -3.73 -22.54 -2.87
CA PHE A 579 -4.62 -21.41 -3.06
C PHE A 579 -3.96 -20.42 -4.02
N ASP A 580 -4.35 -20.49 -5.29
CA ASP A 580 -3.82 -19.61 -6.32
C ASP A 580 -4.68 -18.35 -6.43
N TYR A 581 -4.20 -17.29 -5.79
CA TYR A 581 -4.84 -15.97 -5.83
C TYR A 581 -4.29 -15.08 -6.93
N SER A 582 -3.29 -15.55 -7.66
CA SER A 582 -2.70 -14.80 -8.79
C SER A 582 -3.58 -14.84 -10.04
N LYS A 583 -4.55 -15.76 -10.10
CA LYS A 583 -5.48 -15.84 -11.23
C LYS A 583 -6.49 -14.73 -11.15
N THR A 584 -6.27 -13.72 -11.97
CA THR A 584 -7.24 -12.67 -12.24
C THR A 584 -8.13 -13.06 -13.43
N ASN A 585 -9.36 -12.55 -13.45
CA ASN A 585 -10.14 -12.53 -14.69
C ASN A 585 -9.48 -11.53 -15.68
N ASP A 586 -9.86 -11.60 -16.94
CA ASP A 586 -9.41 -10.66 -17.99
C ASP A 586 -9.66 -9.19 -17.64
N ASP A 587 -10.52 -8.91 -16.67
CA ASP A 587 -10.82 -7.58 -16.15
C ASP A 587 -9.98 -7.19 -14.89
N GLY A 588 -8.95 -7.97 -14.57
CA GLY A 588 -8.07 -7.72 -13.42
C GLY A 588 -8.65 -8.08 -12.05
N ARG A 589 -9.84 -8.63 -12.00
CA ARG A 589 -10.49 -9.04 -10.74
C ARG A 589 -10.04 -10.41 -10.31
N GLY A 590 -9.68 -10.57 -9.04
CA GLY A 590 -9.36 -11.87 -8.49
C GLY A 590 -10.58 -12.80 -8.56
N LYS A 591 -10.45 -13.92 -9.27
CA LYS A 591 -11.45 -14.97 -9.25
C LYS A 591 -11.05 -16.03 -8.24
N VAL A 592 -11.71 -16.03 -7.11
CA VAL A 592 -11.66 -17.21 -6.24
C VAL A 592 -12.61 -18.23 -6.86
N GLY A 593 -12.03 -19.22 -7.51
CA GLY A 593 -12.82 -20.30 -8.09
C GLY A 593 -13.61 -21.04 -7.01
N SER A 594 -14.72 -21.62 -7.42
CA SER A 594 -15.55 -22.57 -6.69
C SER A 594 -14.81 -23.87 -6.27
N THR A 595 -13.50 -23.82 -6.05
CA THR A 595 -12.62 -24.98 -6.02
C THR A 595 -11.88 -25.19 -4.69
N ASN A 596 -12.25 -24.51 -3.61
CA ASN A 596 -11.74 -24.85 -2.28
C ASN A 596 -12.32 -26.18 -1.79
N LYS A 597 -12.31 -27.17 -2.68
CA LYS A 597 -12.77 -28.53 -2.36
C LYS A 597 -11.73 -29.21 -1.50
N CYS A 598 -12.17 -29.66 -0.36
CA CYS A 598 -11.41 -30.51 0.53
C CYS A 598 -12.29 -31.70 0.93
N THR A 599 -11.74 -32.64 1.63
CA THR A 599 -12.54 -33.67 2.34
C THR A 599 -12.47 -33.39 3.84
N TYR A 600 -13.56 -33.58 4.52
CA TYR A 600 -13.61 -33.56 5.98
C TYR A 600 -14.14 -34.90 6.45
N ASN A 601 -13.35 -35.63 7.25
CA ASN A 601 -13.66 -36.99 7.67
C ASN A 601 -14.10 -37.91 6.51
N GLY A 602 -13.44 -37.78 5.35
CA GLY A 602 -13.71 -38.56 4.16
C GLY A 602 -14.87 -38.10 3.27
N ALA A 603 -15.63 -37.07 3.68
CA ALA A 603 -16.72 -36.51 2.89
C ALA A 603 -16.25 -35.27 2.12
N SER A 604 -16.56 -35.18 0.83
CA SER A 604 -16.27 -33.99 0.02
C SER A 604 -17.02 -32.77 0.56
N THR A 605 -16.30 -31.68 0.81
CA THR A 605 -16.85 -30.42 1.30
C THR A 605 -16.09 -29.24 0.70
N THR A 606 -16.53 -28.05 1.02
CA THR A 606 -15.78 -26.82 0.72
C THR A 606 -15.27 -26.24 2.04
N LEU A 607 -13.99 -25.89 2.09
CA LEU A 607 -13.46 -25.16 3.23
C LEU A 607 -14.08 -23.78 3.24
N LEU A 608 -14.79 -23.47 4.30
CA LEU A 608 -15.43 -22.18 4.52
C LEU A 608 -14.70 -21.44 5.64
N ASP A 609 -14.55 -20.13 5.47
CA ASP A 609 -13.65 -19.36 6.30
C ASP A 609 -14.29 -18.66 7.46
N GLY A 610 -15.60 -18.66 7.51
CA GLY A 610 -16.26 -17.93 8.56
C GLY A 610 -17.75 -18.26 8.69
N TRP A 611 -18.37 -17.59 9.61
CA TRP A 611 -19.76 -17.75 9.98
C TRP A 611 -20.47 -16.42 9.82
N MET A 612 -21.68 -16.43 9.33
CA MET A 612 -22.55 -15.27 9.18
C MET A 612 -23.97 -15.64 9.61
N ASN A 613 -24.61 -14.73 10.27
CA ASN A 613 -26.03 -14.85 10.52
C ASN A 613 -26.76 -13.54 10.20
N LYS A 614 -28.06 -13.66 9.94
CA LYS A 614 -28.97 -12.60 9.61
C LYS A 614 -30.04 -12.47 10.70
N THR A 615 -30.75 -11.35 10.67
CA THR A 615 -31.88 -11.14 11.57
C THR A 615 -31.48 -11.10 13.04
N TRP A 616 -30.47 -10.31 13.35
CA TRP A 616 -29.91 -10.20 14.69
C TRP A 616 -30.89 -9.61 15.73
N TRP A 617 -31.82 -8.78 15.27
CA TRP A 617 -32.87 -8.22 16.12
C TRP A 617 -34.10 -7.89 15.27
N ALA A 618 -35.02 -8.83 15.18
CA ALA A 618 -36.09 -8.81 14.18
C ALA A 618 -37.12 -7.68 14.39
N SER A 619 -37.48 -7.36 15.64
CA SER A 619 -38.40 -6.31 16.00
C SER A 619 -38.15 -5.77 17.42
N GLU A 620 -38.77 -4.68 17.80
CA GLU A 620 -38.65 -4.13 19.16
C GLU A 620 -39.11 -5.11 20.25
N ASP A 621 -40.07 -5.94 19.92
CA ASP A 621 -40.66 -6.93 20.85
C ASP A 621 -39.92 -8.27 20.82
N SER A 622 -38.83 -8.42 19.99
CA SER A 622 -38.07 -9.64 19.92
C SER A 622 -36.79 -9.55 20.74
N GLU A 623 -36.36 -10.69 21.28
CA GLU A 623 -35.02 -10.79 21.87
C GLU A 623 -33.91 -10.74 20.80
N PRO A 624 -32.78 -10.09 21.09
CA PRO A 624 -31.66 -10.11 20.20
C PRO A 624 -31.01 -11.50 20.13
N GLU A 625 -30.58 -11.88 18.95
CA GLU A 625 -29.80 -13.11 18.75
C GLU A 625 -28.34 -12.94 19.24
N SER A 626 -27.67 -14.05 19.48
CA SER A 626 -26.33 -14.07 20.05
C SER A 626 -25.44 -15.10 19.36
N TRP A 627 -24.16 -14.77 19.23
CA TRP A 627 -23.11 -15.77 19.10
C TRP A 627 -22.84 -16.40 20.47
N ILE A 628 -22.72 -17.74 20.53
CA ILE A 628 -22.44 -18.46 21.76
C ILE A 628 -21.22 -19.34 21.58
N ILE A 629 -20.27 -19.23 22.48
CA ILE A 629 -19.07 -20.05 22.54
C ILE A 629 -19.06 -20.76 23.91
N GLU A 630 -19.04 -22.08 23.88
CA GLU A 630 -19.03 -22.97 25.03
C GLU A 630 -17.70 -23.72 25.09
N PHE A 631 -17.00 -23.70 26.22
CA PHE A 631 -15.74 -24.40 26.41
C PHE A 631 -15.46 -24.67 27.89
N SER A 632 -14.39 -25.44 28.17
CA SER A 632 -13.94 -25.77 29.54
C SER A 632 -12.67 -24.97 29.86
N THR A 633 -12.57 -24.51 31.10
CA THR A 633 -11.36 -23.94 31.69
C THR A 633 -10.83 -24.82 32.84
N ASN A 634 -11.37 -26.02 32.98
CA ASN A 634 -10.98 -26.92 34.05
C ASN A 634 -9.49 -27.29 33.93
N GLY A 635 -8.77 -27.21 35.05
CA GLY A 635 -7.35 -27.48 35.09
C GLY A 635 -6.46 -26.35 34.53
N ILE A 636 -7.03 -25.24 34.09
CA ILE A 636 -6.29 -24.07 33.61
C ILE A 636 -5.95 -23.15 34.81
N SER A 637 -4.65 -22.81 34.92
CA SER A 637 -4.17 -21.76 35.80
C SER A 637 -3.37 -20.77 34.95
N ALA A 638 -3.72 -19.52 34.98
CA ALA A 638 -3.16 -18.48 34.15
C ALA A 638 -3.17 -17.13 34.88
N GLU A 639 -2.17 -16.29 34.57
CA GLU A 639 -2.16 -14.88 34.98
C GLU A 639 -3.05 -14.05 34.10
N HIS A 640 -3.01 -14.34 32.80
CA HIS A 640 -3.81 -13.66 31.79
C HIS A 640 -4.69 -14.66 31.03
N LEU A 641 -5.97 -14.34 30.93
CA LEU A 641 -6.94 -15.03 30.10
C LEU A 641 -7.61 -13.97 29.23
N SER A 642 -7.68 -14.19 27.92
CA SER A 642 -8.29 -13.22 27.00
C SER A 642 -8.95 -13.91 25.81
N MET A 643 -9.93 -13.24 25.21
CA MET A 643 -10.56 -13.68 23.96
C MET A 643 -10.21 -12.74 22.83
N GLN A 644 -9.93 -13.34 21.67
CA GLN A 644 -9.69 -12.62 20.43
C GLN A 644 -10.69 -13.10 19.37
N PHE A 645 -11.25 -12.18 18.65
CA PHE A 645 -12.15 -12.51 17.55
C PHE A 645 -12.15 -11.44 16.47
N THR A 646 -12.65 -11.79 15.30
CA THR A 646 -12.95 -10.84 14.24
C THR A 646 -14.45 -10.70 14.13
N SER A 647 -14.93 -9.49 13.94
CA SER A 647 -16.34 -9.25 13.62
C SER A 647 -16.49 -8.19 12.56
N TYR A 648 -17.54 -8.29 11.78
CA TYR A 648 -17.86 -7.33 10.74
C TYR A 648 -19.37 -7.24 10.54
N GLY A 649 -19.83 -6.04 10.18
CA GLY A 649 -21.18 -5.84 9.68
C GLY A 649 -21.23 -6.11 8.18
N ALA A 650 -22.17 -6.94 7.75
CA ALA A 650 -22.42 -7.18 6.34
C ALA A 650 -23.82 -6.73 5.97
N GLU A 651 -23.92 -6.14 4.79
CA GLU A 651 -25.19 -5.85 4.16
C GLU A 651 -25.51 -6.94 3.15
N THR A 652 -26.67 -7.56 3.27
CA THR A 652 -27.14 -8.55 2.28
C THR A 652 -28.15 -7.96 1.31
N SER A 653 -28.50 -6.69 1.51
CA SER A 653 -29.35 -5.88 0.62
C SER A 653 -29.24 -4.41 1.04
N SER A 654 -29.74 -3.51 0.20
CA SER A 654 -29.75 -2.06 0.45
C SER A 654 -30.39 -1.59 1.77
N THR A 655 -30.93 -2.48 2.56
CA THR A 655 -31.66 -2.19 3.80
C THR A 655 -31.19 -2.99 5.02
N GLY A 656 -30.13 -3.80 4.90
CA GLY A 656 -29.80 -4.80 5.93
C GLY A 656 -28.42 -4.61 6.54
N LYS A 657 -28.18 -3.55 7.29
CA LYS A 657 -26.93 -3.33 8.02
C LYS A 657 -26.91 -4.05 9.36
N SER A 658 -25.71 -4.42 9.85
CA SER A 658 -25.52 -5.03 11.16
C SER A 658 -25.91 -4.06 12.29
N PRO A 659 -26.39 -4.55 13.44
CA PRO A 659 -26.34 -3.74 14.66
C PRO A 659 -24.91 -3.24 14.92
N TYR A 660 -24.81 -2.00 15.36
CA TYR A 660 -23.50 -1.35 15.57
C TYR A 660 -22.94 -1.62 16.96
N ASN A 661 -23.76 -1.47 18.02
CA ASN A 661 -23.33 -1.65 19.39
C ASN A 661 -23.57 -3.09 19.85
N TRP A 662 -22.55 -3.67 20.46
CA TRP A 662 -22.53 -5.04 20.94
C TRP A 662 -21.97 -5.10 22.35
N THR A 663 -22.38 -6.14 23.10
CA THR A 663 -21.83 -6.46 24.41
C THR A 663 -21.40 -7.93 24.46
N ALA A 664 -20.23 -8.16 25.03
CA ALA A 664 -19.73 -9.48 25.36
C ALA A 664 -20.07 -9.80 26.83
N TRP A 665 -20.55 -11.01 27.04
CA TRP A 665 -20.94 -11.53 28.36
C TRP A 665 -20.34 -12.89 28.58
N TRP A 666 -20.21 -13.31 29.84
CA TRP A 666 -19.89 -14.70 30.19
C TRP A 666 -20.85 -15.24 31.24
N SER A 667 -20.97 -16.58 31.29
CA SER A 667 -21.80 -17.32 32.24
C SER A 667 -21.20 -18.68 32.54
N GLU A 668 -21.41 -19.22 33.72
CA GLU A 668 -21.11 -20.60 34.09
C GLU A 668 -22.26 -21.55 33.73
N SER A 669 -23.50 -21.10 33.79
CA SER A 669 -24.68 -21.93 33.49
C SER A 669 -25.06 -21.91 32.01
N GLY A 670 -24.79 -20.80 31.30
CA GLY A 670 -25.25 -20.57 29.93
C GLY A 670 -26.78 -20.43 29.77
N ASP A 671 -27.49 -20.22 30.86
CA ASP A 671 -28.97 -20.08 30.80
C ASP A 671 -29.35 -18.74 30.12
N LEU A 672 -29.86 -18.82 28.92
CA LEU A 672 -30.26 -17.67 28.12
C LEU A 672 -31.52 -16.99 28.66
N LYS A 673 -32.34 -17.67 29.51
CA LYS A 673 -33.58 -17.15 30.06
C LYS A 673 -33.35 -16.44 31.38
N ASP A 674 -32.22 -16.62 32.01
CA ASP A 674 -31.83 -15.94 33.24
C ASP A 674 -30.79 -14.85 32.95
N ALA A 675 -31.24 -13.63 32.82
CA ALA A 675 -30.33 -12.49 32.58
C ALA A 675 -29.33 -12.30 33.73
N SER A 676 -29.65 -12.71 34.96
CA SER A 676 -28.75 -12.60 36.10
C SER A 676 -27.59 -13.62 36.09
N ALA A 677 -27.69 -14.65 35.27
CA ALA A 677 -26.65 -15.64 35.05
C ALA A 677 -25.47 -15.12 34.20
N TRP A 678 -25.60 -13.93 33.61
CA TRP A 678 -24.61 -13.39 32.68
C TRP A 678 -23.90 -12.17 33.25
N THR A 679 -22.58 -12.22 33.29
CA THR A 679 -21.74 -11.12 33.73
C THR A 679 -21.10 -10.45 32.50
N LYS A 680 -21.18 -9.14 32.46
CA LYS A 680 -20.64 -8.33 31.36
C LYS A 680 -19.10 -8.40 31.34
N ILE A 681 -18.53 -8.60 30.16
CA ILE A 681 -17.10 -8.53 29.88
C ILE A 681 -16.76 -7.15 29.34
N ALA A 682 -17.33 -6.78 28.19
CA ALA A 682 -17.03 -5.53 27.50
C ALA A 682 -18.15 -5.10 26.57
N ASP A 683 -18.23 -3.79 26.31
CA ASP A 683 -18.96 -3.25 25.17
C ASP A 683 -18.03 -3.02 24.01
N TYR A 684 -18.52 -3.19 22.79
CA TYR A 684 -17.75 -2.95 21.57
C TYR A 684 -18.66 -2.54 20.42
N VAL A 685 -18.07 -1.97 19.40
CA VAL A 685 -18.77 -1.59 18.18
C VAL A 685 -18.32 -2.45 17.01
N VAL A 686 -19.26 -2.79 16.14
CA VAL A 686 -18.99 -3.52 14.90
C VAL A 686 -19.18 -2.55 13.75
N PRO A 687 -18.09 -2.07 13.15
CA PRO A 687 -18.15 -1.16 12.01
C PRO A 687 -18.85 -1.82 10.83
N ASP A 688 -19.74 -1.10 10.18
CA ASP A 688 -20.34 -1.55 8.93
C ASP A 688 -19.33 -1.38 7.78
N GLY A 689 -19.19 -2.42 6.98
CA GLY A 689 -18.67 -2.28 5.63
C GLY A 689 -19.70 -1.54 4.80
N VAL A 690 -19.54 -0.27 4.58
CA VAL A 690 -20.57 0.49 3.90
C VAL A 690 -20.51 0.41 2.42
N VAL A 691 -21.68 0.42 1.93
CA VAL A 691 -21.98 0.24 0.55
C VAL A 691 -23.05 1.20 0.11
N SER A 692 -22.81 1.90 -0.96
CA SER A 692 -23.90 2.57 -1.62
C SER A 692 -24.79 1.54 -2.32
N ALA A 693 -26.09 1.64 -2.11
CA ALA A 693 -27.09 0.79 -2.77
C ALA A 693 -26.96 0.77 -4.31
N ALA A 694 -26.32 1.78 -4.89
CA ALA A 694 -26.10 1.90 -6.33
C ALA A 694 -24.95 1.02 -6.87
N GLN A 695 -24.05 0.52 -6.04
CA GLN A 695 -22.82 -0.14 -6.49
C GLN A 695 -22.72 -1.62 -6.13
N GLN A 696 -23.65 -2.16 -5.33
CA GLN A 696 -23.64 -3.56 -4.85
C GLN A 696 -22.34 -3.98 -4.15
N ASP A 697 -21.65 -3.03 -3.52
CA ASP A 697 -20.33 -3.20 -2.91
C ASP A 697 -20.40 -3.72 -1.46
N TRP A 698 -21.52 -4.29 -1.09
CA TRP A 698 -21.76 -4.94 0.21
C TRP A 698 -20.74 -6.03 0.57
N GLN A 699 -19.69 -6.17 -0.23
CA GLN A 699 -18.65 -7.17 -0.15
C GLN A 699 -17.36 -6.67 0.50
N LEU A 700 -17.31 -5.43 0.97
CA LEU A 700 -16.19 -4.90 1.76
C LEU A 700 -16.58 -4.90 3.23
N PRO A 701 -16.48 -6.03 3.92
CA PRO A 701 -16.70 -6.02 5.36
C PRO A 701 -15.58 -5.23 6.04
N ALA A 702 -15.96 -4.36 6.96
CA ALA A 702 -15.03 -3.73 7.86
C ALA A 702 -14.64 -4.74 8.94
N PHE A 703 -13.67 -5.61 8.66
CA PHE A 703 -13.16 -6.52 9.65
C PHE A 703 -12.44 -5.75 10.74
N LYS A 704 -12.92 -5.86 11.94
CA LYS A 704 -12.20 -5.44 13.11
C LYS A 704 -11.79 -6.66 13.92
N GLN A 705 -10.57 -6.65 14.42
CA GLN A 705 -10.06 -7.66 15.33
C GLN A 705 -10.16 -7.11 16.75
N TYR A 706 -10.63 -7.93 17.67
CA TYR A 706 -10.86 -7.55 19.05
C TYR A 706 -10.02 -8.40 19.98
N ASP A 707 -9.57 -7.81 21.09
CA ASP A 707 -8.90 -8.48 22.18
C ASP A 707 -9.49 -7.98 23.49
N PHE A 708 -10.10 -8.87 24.27
CA PHE A 708 -10.69 -8.53 25.55
C PHE A 708 -10.14 -9.44 26.66
N PRO A 709 -9.64 -8.87 27.76
CA PRO A 709 -9.32 -9.65 28.94
C PRO A 709 -10.58 -10.33 29.47
N LEU A 710 -10.43 -11.56 29.91
CA LEU A 710 -11.50 -12.34 30.52
C LEU A 710 -11.30 -12.40 32.03
N PRO A 711 -12.41 -12.38 32.82
CA PRO A 711 -12.35 -12.44 34.27
C PRO A 711 -11.68 -13.72 34.79
N ALA A 712 -10.87 -13.60 35.83
CA ALA A 712 -10.19 -14.74 36.46
C ALA A 712 -11.18 -15.76 37.05
N GLU A 713 -12.40 -15.34 37.37
CA GLU A 713 -13.50 -16.19 37.83
C GLU A 713 -13.92 -17.24 36.82
N MET A 714 -13.59 -17.06 35.55
CA MET A 714 -13.80 -18.06 34.51
C MET A 714 -12.86 -19.26 34.63
N LEU A 715 -11.73 -19.14 35.34
CA LEU A 715 -10.73 -20.21 35.46
C LEU A 715 -11.24 -21.36 36.35
N GLY A 716 -10.79 -22.59 36.04
CA GLY A 716 -11.10 -23.78 36.81
C GLY A 716 -12.53 -24.28 36.70
N LYS A 717 -13.28 -23.88 35.69
CA LYS A 717 -14.67 -24.28 35.48
C LYS A 717 -14.79 -25.45 34.49
N ASP A 718 -15.66 -26.41 34.78
CA ASP A 718 -15.96 -27.50 33.86
C ASP A 718 -16.60 -27.01 32.57
N ARG A 719 -17.35 -25.91 32.64
CA ARG A 719 -18.01 -25.27 31.51
C ARG A 719 -18.17 -23.77 31.73
N VAL A 720 -17.85 -23.01 30.69
CA VAL A 720 -18.12 -21.59 30.61
C VAL A 720 -18.70 -21.25 29.24
N TYR A 721 -19.46 -20.16 29.21
CA TYR A 721 -20.13 -19.68 28.03
C TYR A 721 -19.78 -18.21 27.80
N ILE A 722 -19.42 -17.86 26.57
CA ILE A 722 -19.31 -16.47 26.12
C ILE A 722 -20.48 -16.20 25.19
N ARG A 723 -21.13 -15.05 25.39
CA ARG A 723 -22.22 -14.54 24.57
C ARG A 723 -21.82 -13.20 23.98
N LEU A 724 -21.84 -13.09 22.64
CA LEU A 724 -21.69 -11.84 21.94
C LEU A 724 -23.06 -11.45 21.37
N GLN A 725 -23.60 -10.32 21.80
CA GLN A 725 -24.99 -9.94 21.53
C GLN A 725 -25.08 -8.45 21.20
N PRO A 726 -25.93 -8.02 20.23
CA PRO A 726 -26.26 -6.61 20.06
C PRO A 726 -26.83 -6.01 21.35
N SER A 727 -26.35 -4.83 21.70
CA SER A 727 -26.86 -4.07 22.85
C SER A 727 -27.99 -3.11 22.50
N ASP A 728 -28.16 -2.80 21.21
CA ASP A 728 -29.30 -2.10 20.64
C ASP A 728 -29.56 -2.55 19.19
N ARG A 729 -30.69 -2.05 18.63
CA ARG A 729 -31.12 -2.41 17.26
C ARG A 729 -30.58 -1.49 16.18
N TYR A 730 -29.74 -0.52 16.53
CA TYR A 730 -29.38 0.50 15.58
C TYR A 730 -28.14 0.13 14.78
N THR A 731 -28.19 0.46 13.49
CA THR A 731 -27.05 0.34 12.58
C THR A 731 -26.28 1.65 12.54
N ASN A 732 -25.03 1.61 12.16
CA ASN A 732 -24.26 2.82 11.95
C ASN A 732 -24.62 3.48 10.61
N THR A 733 -25.67 4.30 10.59
CA THR A 733 -26.07 5.12 9.43
C THR A 733 -25.71 6.59 9.57
N SER A 734 -25.07 6.98 10.67
CA SER A 734 -24.66 8.37 10.90
C SER A 734 -23.69 8.91 9.86
N TYR A 735 -23.06 8.05 9.09
CA TYR A 735 -22.30 8.43 7.90
C TYR A 735 -23.02 9.31 6.90
N PHE A 736 -24.34 9.17 6.83
CA PHE A 736 -25.15 9.88 5.86
C PHE A 736 -25.88 11.08 6.46
N GLY A 737 -25.59 11.44 7.71
CA GLY A 737 -26.22 12.55 8.40
C GLY A 737 -27.69 12.32 8.82
N GLU A 738 -28.19 11.10 8.69
CA GLU A 738 -29.60 10.74 8.94
C GLU A 738 -29.84 10.14 10.34
N GLY A 739 -28.80 10.06 11.18
CA GLY A 739 -28.88 9.41 12.49
C GLY A 739 -28.89 7.88 12.42
N LEU A 740 -29.06 7.23 13.58
CA LEU A 740 -29.07 5.79 13.67
C LEU A 740 -30.40 5.21 13.14
N ALA A 741 -30.30 4.21 12.27
CA ALA A 741 -31.46 3.49 11.75
C ALA A 741 -31.58 2.09 12.38
N PRO A 742 -32.78 1.59 12.65
CA PRO A 742 -32.96 0.23 13.17
C PRO A 742 -32.43 -0.83 12.18
N ALA A 743 -31.78 -1.86 12.72
CA ALA A 743 -31.40 -3.01 11.97
C ALA A 743 -32.62 -3.77 11.44
N GLY A 744 -32.64 -4.05 10.14
CA GLY A 744 -33.74 -4.79 9.52
C GLY A 744 -33.59 -6.30 9.61
N ALA A 745 -34.59 -7.03 9.18
CA ALA A 745 -34.58 -8.50 9.13
C ALA A 745 -33.50 -9.11 8.23
N LYS A 746 -32.79 -8.28 7.45
CA LYS A 746 -31.68 -8.70 6.57
C LYS A 746 -30.32 -8.27 7.09
N SER A 747 -30.27 -7.63 8.27
CA SER A 747 -29.00 -7.25 8.89
C SER A 747 -28.16 -8.50 9.13
N ALA A 748 -26.90 -8.45 8.72
CA ALA A 748 -25.98 -9.57 8.86
C ALA A 748 -24.77 -9.16 9.68
N ASN A 749 -24.37 -10.05 10.57
CA ASN A 749 -23.09 -9.98 11.27
C ASN A 749 -22.31 -11.25 10.95
N GLY A 750 -21.03 -11.10 10.75
CA GLY A 750 -20.14 -12.22 10.48
C GLY A 750 -18.94 -12.23 11.42
N MET A 751 -18.35 -13.42 11.52
CA MET A 751 -17.16 -13.74 12.29
C MET A 751 -16.34 -14.75 11.51
N ASP A 752 -15.04 -14.58 11.41
CA ASP A 752 -14.17 -15.52 10.71
C ASP A 752 -13.08 -16.12 11.59
N TYR A 753 -12.98 -15.65 12.84
CA TYR A 753 -12.04 -16.13 13.83
C TYR A 753 -12.57 -15.88 15.24
N PHE A 754 -12.38 -16.85 16.11
CA PHE A 754 -12.58 -16.72 17.55
C PHE A 754 -11.54 -17.58 18.28
N ALA A 755 -10.88 -17.06 19.28
CA ALA A 755 -10.01 -17.82 20.16
C ALA A 755 -10.10 -17.33 21.61
N VAL A 756 -9.75 -18.21 22.53
CA VAL A 756 -9.40 -17.86 23.93
C VAL A 756 -7.99 -18.33 24.17
N ARG A 757 -7.17 -17.42 24.68
CA ARG A 757 -5.77 -17.65 24.99
C ARG A 757 -5.48 -17.38 26.46
N TYR A 758 -4.43 -18.04 26.97
CA TYR A 758 -3.97 -17.87 28.34
C TYR A 758 -2.45 -17.95 28.43
N ASN A 759 -1.88 -17.29 29.41
CA ASN A 759 -0.45 -17.35 29.77
C ASN A 759 -0.20 -17.04 31.26
#